data_70dcd1c56b1874254ef65c1fd882825d
#
_entry.id   70dcd1c56b1874254ef65c1fd882825d
#
_cell.length_a   1.000
_cell.length_b   1.000
_cell.length_c   1.000
_cell.angle_alpha   90.00
_cell.angle_beta   90.00
_cell.angle_gamma   90.00
#
_symmetry.space_group_name_H-M   'P 1'
#
loop_
_entity.id
_entity.type
_entity.pdbx_description
1 polymer ?
#
loop_
_entity_poly.entity_id
_entity_poly.type
_entity_poly.pdbx_seq_one_letter_code
_entity_poly.pdbx_strand_id
1 'polypeptide(L)'
;MTSIRTLLAPLALLASLATSAAASDWKPLAPAHLSLKEPKIDPSAAAEALLWEVKVTDDIDGNGVPITIYEHYLRAKIFTDRGREAFATIDIPFDRSISILDLDARTIRPNGTIVDVKRADIYERTVVKTGDVRVKVKSFAAPALEPGAIIEYKWSEQHHDSISTNLRLAFSRDIPVHEVRYLLKPLDVPGFQMVAFPFHGNFPPPVKQADGFTLLALSNVAAQASEEYSPPALEYRPWVFIGYDRTSRSYTGLEFERSFAKDVYEDYARRSRPNDAIRNLASEAVAGLSSTAAKVAALAAAARTRLKRTETDTAPVVARKAKTPKNAGEALSLGSGTGDDVLTLFLALASASRLEAYPAATISRNVLLPRSVRPHAAFFPERLAAVRNGDQWIIVEPANEYSASGEVPWYFELQRALIANVGQPVGFEIPETPASYSLKKRVGTFQLLDDGTLEGEARIEYLGHWGQTLREQDDEQSPADREKALRDLMTERWPGAELSDIRIENMSDLSKPYVNSYKVRIPGFAQRAGQRLILQPAVFQKGVAQTFAAAQRTTQLHFPFAFSEHDDVTITLPEGYSMQEAAGPKPINAGAGLYTPSISASGSTIKYSRKMSLATPGVYATTLYGPLRTFYESMHKADAHTVIVTRTTAP
;
A
#
# COMPACT_ATOMS: atom_id res chain seq x y z
N MET A 1 71.74 19.46 69.31
CA MET A 1 72.64 18.37 68.99
C MET A 1 72.04 17.56 67.91
N THR A 2 72.72 17.45 66.80
CA THR A 2 72.66 16.55 65.66
C THR A 2 71.36 16.49 64.81
N SER A 3 71.38 17.27 63.73
CA SER A 3 70.49 17.23 62.60
C SER A 3 70.74 16.00 61.68
N ILE A 4 69.68 15.34 61.25
CA ILE A 4 69.73 14.39 60.13
C ILE A 4 68.89 14.98 59.01
N ARG A 5 69.54 15.43 57.91
CA ARG A 5 68.91 15.79 56.64
C ARG A 5 68.59 14.50 55.88
N THR A 6 67.33 14.24 55.56
CA THR A 6 66.92 13.18 54.65
C THR A 6 66.65 13.79 53.28
N LEU A 7 67.38 13.30 52.26
CA LEU A 7 67.16 13.61 50.85
C LEU A 7 65.82 12.98 50.36
N LEU A 8 64.97 13.80 49.80
CA LEU A 8 63.84 13.35 49.02
C LEU A 8 64.17 13.43 47.52
N ALA A 9 64.26 12.30 46.86
CA ALA A 9 64.33 12.20 45.43
C ALA A 9 62.91 12.26 44.83
N PRO A 10 62.64 12.97 43.72
CA PRO A 10 61.32 12.98 43.10
C PRO A 10 61.14 11.72 42.25
N LEU A 11 60.13 10.91 42.64
CA LEU A 11 59.61 9.81 41.83
C LEU A 11 58.75 10.40 40.71
N ALA A 12 59.21 10.42 39.46
CA ALA A 12 58.45 10.79 38.30
C ALA A 12 57.44 9.69 38.00
N LEU A 13 56.16 9.96 38.32
CA LEU A 13 55.04 9.09 37.96
C LEU A 13 54.72 9.31 36.49
N LEU A 14 55.18 8.40 35.61
CA LEU A 14 54.71 8.31 34.22
C LEU A 14 53.24 7.85 34.26
N ALA A 15 52.31 8.79 34.20
CA ALA A 15 50.92 8.49 33.86
C ALA A 15 50.84 8.10 32.38
N SER A 16 50.82 6.80 32.12
CA SER A 16 50.43 6.24 30.82
C SER A 16 48.94 6.57 30.62
N LEU A 17 48.69 7.60 29.81
CA LEU A 17 47.37 7.83 29.20
C LEU A 17 47.05 6.62 28.29
N ALA A 18 46.46 5.58 28.89
CA ALA A 18 45.73 4.59 28.12
C ALA A 18 44.49 5.33 27.54
N THR A 19 44.64 5.81 26.32
CA THR A 19 43.47 6.11 25.50
C THR A 19 42.72 4.79 25.36
N SER A 20 41.68 4.62 26.19
CA SER A 20 40.67 3.60 25.92
C SER A 20 40.06 3.98 24.56
N ALA A 21 40.58 3.34 23.49
CA ALA A 21 39.82 3.25 22.26
C ALA A 21 38.47 2.66 22.65
N ALA A 22 37.42 3.44 22.60
CA ALA A 22 36.07 2.93 22.70
C ALA A 22 35.99 1.78 21.71
N ALA A 23 35.84 0.55 22.25
CA ALA A 23 35.68 -0.63 21.45
C ALA A 23 34.49 -0.36 20.53
N SER A 24 34.73 -0.37 19.21
CA SER A 24 33.66 -0.13 18.27
C SER A 24 32.62 -1.23 18.49
N ASP A 25 31.34 -0.85 18.73
CA ASP A 25 30.20 -1.77 18.91
C ASP A 25 29.84 -2.56 17.63
N TRP A 26 30.78 -2.70 16.72
CA TRP A 26 30.63 -3.50 15.51
C TRP A 26 30.75 -5.00 15.84
N LYS A 27 29.82 -5.79 15.31
CA LYS A 27 29.88 -7.24 15.49
C LYS A 27 31.13 -7.82 14.82
N PRO A 28 31.76 -8.84 15.42
CA PRO A 28 32.94 -9.48 14.85
C PRO A 28 32.71 -9.92 13.39
N LEU A 29 33.66 -9.64 12.53
CA LEU A 29 33.62 -10.06 11.14
C LEU A 29 34.21 -11.47 11.00
N ALA A 30 33.36 -12.44 10.63
CA ALA A 30 33.84 -13.78 10.34
C ALA A 30 34.70 -13.79 9.07
N PRO A 31 35.89 -14.46 9.06
CA PRO A 31 36.75 -14.55 7.85
C PRO A 31 35.99 -15.12 6.64
N ALA A 32 35.03 -16.03 6.87
CA ALA A 32 34.16 -16.58 5.82
C ALA A 32 33.33 -15.51 5.07
N HIS A 33 32.97 -14.42 5.73
CA HIS A 33 32.22 -13.32 5.10
C HIS A 33 33.09 -12.54 4.08
N LEU A 34 34.37 -12.32 4.39
CA LEU A 34 35.29 -11.70 3.46
C LEU A 34 35.59 -12.58 2.27
N SER A 35 35.85 -13.87 2.51
CA SER A 35 36.21 -14.85 1.48
C SER A 35 35.03 -15.28 0.58
N LEU A 36 33.80 -14.89 0.90
CA LEU A 36 32.62 -15.21 0.10
C LEU A 36 32.69 -14.49 -1.25
N LYS A 37 32.84 -15.25 -2.35
CA LYS A 37 32.96 -14.71 -3.72
C LYS A 37 31.68 -14.75 -4.51
N GLU A 38 30.80 -15.68 -4.18
CA GLU A 38 29.55 -15.94 -4.89
C GLU A 38 28.37 -16.00 -3.90
N PRO A 39 27.15 -15.64 -4.32
CA PRO A 39 25.94 -15.77 -3.51
C PRO A 39 25.74 -17.22 -3.06
N LYS A 40 25.21 -17.42 -1.85
CA LYS A 40 24.94 -18.75 -1.28
C LYS A 40 23.49 -19.17 -1.37
N ILE A 41 22.55 -18.23 -1.30
CA ILE A 41 21.12 -18.53 -1.21
C ILE A 41 20.51 -18.48 -2.61
N ASP A 42 20.82 -17.43 -3.37
CA ASP A 42 20.35 -17.27 -4.74
C ASP A 42 21.54 -16.96 -5.65
N PRO A 43 21.94 -17.88 -6.57
CA PRO A 43 23.06 -17.66 -7.47
C PRO A 43 22.97 -16.41 -8.33
N SER A 44 21.77 -15.85 -8.52
CA SER A 44 21.52 -14.64 -9.29
C SER A 44 21.53 -13.36 -8.45
N ALA A 45 21.70 -13.47 -7.12
CA ALA A 45 21.65 -12.35 -6.21
C ALA A 45 22.78 -11.35 -6.45
N ALA A 46 22.42 -10.08 -6.57
CA ALA A 46 23.38 -8.99 -6.71
C ALA A 46 24.06 -8.63 -5.38
N ALA A 47 23.40 -8.93 -4.26
CA ALA A 47 23.87 -8.79 -2.89
C ALA A 47 23.13 -9.77 -1.98
N GLU A 48 23.73 -10.17 -0.87
CA GLU A 48 23.07 -10.95 0.19
C GLU A 48 23.34 -10.32 1.57
N ALA A 49 22.31 -10.21 2.41
CA ALA A 49 22.47 -9.83 3.80
C ALA A 49 23.04 -11.00 4.59
N LEU A 50 24.27 -10.85 5.11
CA LEU A 50 24.93 -11.88 5.91
C LEU A 50 24.38 -11.95 7.34
N LEU A 51 23.98 -10.80 7.87
CA LEU A 51 23.33 -10.66 9.18
C LEU A 51 22.41 -9.44 9.15
N TRP A 52 21.18 -9.66 9.57
CA TRP A 52 20.22 -8.61 9.89
C TRP A 52 19.71 -8.84 11.31
N GLU A 53 20.00 -7.91 12.20
CA GLU A 53 19.57 -8.00 13.59
C GLU A 53 18.81 -6.74 14.02
N VAL A 54 17.73 -6.94 14.75
CA VAL A 54 16.96 -5.86 15.37
C VAL A 54 16.74 -6.22 16.85
N LYS A 55 17.18 -5.35 17.76
CA LYS A 55 16.81 -5.43 19.17
C LYS A 55 15.68 -4.46 19.43
N VAL A 56 14.68 -4.88 20.15
CA VAL A 56 13.53 -4.09 20.56
C VAL A 56 13.44 -4.11 22.07
N THR A 57 13.56 -2.95 22.68
CA THR A 57 13.51 -2.81 24.14
C THR A 57 12.46 -1.80 24.52
N ASP A 58 11.52 -2.20 25.35
CA ASP A 58 10.61 -1.25 26.02
C ASP A 58 11.25 -0.73 27.29
N ASP A 59 11.09 0.56 27.53
CA ASP A 59 11.59 1.24 28.72
C ASP A 59 10.61 2.38 29.11
N ILE A 60 10.89 3.03 30.22
CA ILE A 60 10.17 4.22 30.68
C ILE A 60 11.18 5.37 30.74
N ASP A 61 10.88 6.47 30.07
CA ASP A 61 11.75 7.64 30.07
C ASP A 61 11.80 8.34 31.45
N GLY A 62 12.69 9.33 31.59
CA GLY A 62 12.85 10.10 32.84
C GLY A 62 11.61 10.86 33.32
N ASN A 63 10.57 10.96 32.49
CA ASN A 63 9.28 11.60 32.80
C ASN A 63 8.18 10.57 33.12
N GLY A 64 8.50 9.28 33.11
CA GLY A 64 7.53 8.21 33.34
C GLY A 64 6.70 7.82 32.10
N VAL A 65 7.12 8.25 30.91
CA VAL A 65 6.43 7.94 29.64
C VAL A 65 7.05 6.69 29.02
N PRO A 66 6.24 5.71 28.57
CA PRO A 66 6.74 4.54 27.87
C PRO A 66 7.46 4.91 26.58
N ILE A 67 8.57 4.24 26.33
CA ILE A 67 9.34 4.35 25.08
C ILE A 67 9.72 2.97 24.57
N THR A 68 9.81 2.83 23.24
CA THR A 68 10.39 1.65 22.61
C THR A 68 11.65 2.05 21.85
N ILE A 69 12.74 1.36 22.12
CA ILE A 69 14.04 1.55 21.45
C ILE A 69 14.26 0.39 20.51
N TYR A 70 14.55 0.71 19.24
CA TYR A 70 14.98 -0.25 18.23
C TYR A 70 16.45 -0.01 17.92
N GLU A 71 17.27 -1.05 18.06
CA GLU A 71 18.66 -1.05 17.63
C GLU A 71 18.79 -1.96 16.41
N HIS A 72 19.09 -1.36 15.28
CA HIS A 72 19.21 -2.04 14.00
C HIS A 72 20.66 -2.29 13.61
N TYR A 73 20.93 -3.43 13.01
CA TYR A 73 22.22 -3.80 12.45
C TYR A 73 22.04 -4.57 11.16
N LEU A 74 22.68 -4.12 10.08
CA LEU A 74 22.76 -4.85 8.83
C LEU A 74 24.20 -5.00 8.35
N ARG A 75 24.54 -6.21 7.89
CA ARG A 75 25.77 -6.53 7.16
C ARG A 75 25.39 -7.19 5.85
N ALA A 76 25.75 -6.58 4.71
CA ALA A 76 25.45 -7.13 3.40
C ALA A 76 26.73 -7.27 2.54
N LYS A 77 26.84 -8.37 1.83
CA LYS A 77 27.89 -8.67 0.84
C LYS A 77 27.40 -8.26 -0.53
N ILE A 78 28.24 -7.53 -1.25
CA ILE A 78 27.97 -7.05 -2.62
C ILE A 78 28.67 -7.97 -3.60
N PHE A 79 27.96 -8.49 -4.62
CA PHE A 79 28.54 -9.41 -5.61
C PHE A 79 28.68 -8.78 -6.99
N THR A 80 27.81 -7.84 -7.37
CA THR A 80 27.76 -7.26 -8.71
C THR A 80 27.66 -5.73 -8.67
N ASP A 81 27.86 -5.06 -9.83
CA ASP A 81 27.63 -3.62 -9.96
C ASP A 81 26.19 -3.22 -9.66
N ARG A 82 25.19 -4.04 -10.03
CA ARG A 82 23.79 -3.82 -9.64
C ARG A 82 23.62 -3.80 -8.12
N GLY A 83 24.31 -4.69 -7.40
CA GLY A 83 24.34 -4.68 -5.93
C GLY A 83 25.01 -3.43 -5.38
N ARG A 84 26.13 -3.00 -5.98
CA ARG A 84 26.81 -1.75 -5.62
C ARG A 84 25.87 -0.55 -5.81
N GLU A 85 25.14 -0.47 -6.90
CA GLU A 85 24.19 0.62 -7.17
C GLU A 85 23.03 0.62 -6.16
N ALA A 86 22.48 -0.55 -5.83
CA ALA A 86 21.40 -0.69 -4.87
C ALA A 86 21.79 -0.25 -3.44
N PHE A 87 23.05 -0.35 -3.07
CA PHE A 87 23.58 0.04 -1.77
C PHE A 87 24.44 1.32 -1.79
N ALA A 88 24.51 2.02 -2.94
CA ALA A 88 25.32 3.24 -3.06
C ALA A 88 24.84 4.37 -2.14
N THR A 89 23.53 4.46 -1.90
CA THR A 89 22.91 5.41 -0.98
C THR A 89 21.94 4.65 -0.08
N ILE A 90 22.06 4.86 1.23
CA ILE A 90 21.17 4.29 2.24
C ILE A 90 20.33 5.39 2.85
N ASP A 91 19.02 5.18 2.86
CA ASP A 91 18.03 6.08 3.45
C ASP A 91 17.39 5.41 4.68
N ILE A 92 17.44 6.07 5.82
CA ILE A 92 16.77 5.66 7.07
C ILE A 92 15.58 6.59 7.30
N PRO A 93 14.33 6.14 7.02
CA PRO A 93 13.15 6.98 7.18
C PRO A 93 12.75 7.14 8.64
N PHE A 94 12.23 8.31 9.00
CA PHE A 94 11.65 8.60 10.31
C PHE A 94 10.64 9.75 10.21
N ASP A 95 9.76 9.85 11.19
CA ASP A 95 8.77 10.91 11.33
C ASP A 95 8.87 11.62 12.71
N ARG A 96 7.85 12.37 13.07
CA ARG A 96 7.82 13.11 14.35
C ARG A 96 7.74 12.22 15.59
N SER A 97 7.27 11.00 15.46
CA SER A 97 7.13 10.04 16.57
C SER A 97 8.42 9.27 16.83
N ILE A 98 9.40 9.40 15.94
CA ILE A 98 10.65 8.64 15.95
C ILE A 98 11.83 9.59 16.03
N SER A 99 12.73 9.33 16.97
CA SER A 99 14.03 10.01 17.05
C SER A 99 15.14 9.03 16.65
N ILE A 100 15.93 9.38 15.64
CA ILE A 100 17.16 8.62 15.31
C ILE A 100 18.28 9.08 16.23
N LEU A 101 18.71 8.20 17.15
CA LEU A 101 19.68 8.50 18.18
C LEU A 101 21.12 8.42 17.64
N ASP A 102 21.47 7.27 17.08
CA ASP A 102 22.79 6.97 16.56
C ASP A 102 22.67 6.40 15.15
N LEU A 103 23.62 6.73 14.29
CA LEU A 103 23.75 6.15 12.96
C LEU A 103 25.23 6.09 12.59
N ASP A 104 25.75 4.86 12.45
CA ASP A 104 27.09 4.60 11.97
C ASP A 104 27.05 3.65 10.77
N ALA A 105 27.96 3.84 9.82
CA ALA A 105 28.09 2.98 8.67
C ALA A 105 29.55 2.86 8.22
N ARG A 106 29.91 1.74 7.58
CA ARG A 106 31.24 1.51 7.03
C ARG A 106 31.21 0.53 5.87
N THR A 107 32.18 0.65 5.00
CA THR A 107 32.46 -0.32 3.96
C THR A 107 33.74 -1.09 4.32
N ILE A 108 33.70 -2.41 4.18
CA ILE A 108 34.84 -3.30 4.31
C ILE A 108 35.18 -3.77 2.89
N ARG A 109 36.29 -3.32 2.38
CA ARG A 109 36.75 -3.64 1.02
C ARG A 109 37.16 -5.11 0.91
N PRO A 110 37.26 -5.69 -0.30
CA PRO A 110 37.67 -7.08 -0.50
C PRO A 110 39.02 -7.45 0.12
N ASN A 111 39.90 -6.48 0.25
CA ASN A 111 41.23 -6.63 0.88
C ASN A 111 41.18 -6.49 2.42
N GLY A 112 40.01 -6.31 3.03
CA GLY A 112 39.82 -6.14 4.47
C GLY A 112 39.99 -4.69 4.97
N THR A 113 40.32 -3.72 4.11
CA THR A 113 40.40 -2.30 4.50
C THR A 113 39.05 -1.76 4.84
N ILE A 114 38.93 -1.09 5.99
CA ILE A 114 37.70 -0.47 6.47
C ILE A 114 37.67 1.01 6.11
N VAL A 115 36.54 1.49 5.59
CA VAL A 115 36.30 2.90 5.28
C VAL A 115 34.98 3.30 5.96
N ASP A 116 35.10 4.11 7.01
CA ASP A 116 33.95 4.58 7.79
C ASP A 116 33.25 5.74 7.09
N VAL A 117 31.93 5.82 7.24
CA VAL A 117 31.13 7.00 6.88
C VAL A 117 31.35 8.07 7.95
N LYS A 118 31.77 9.26 7.54
CA LYS A 118 31.94 10.37 8.48
C LYS A 118 30.59 10.94 8.88
N ARG A 119 30.43 11.37 10.13
CA ARG A 119 29.19 12.01 10.60
C ARG A 119 28.77 13.22 9.77
N ALA A 120 29.74 13.97 9.22
CA ALA A 120 29.47 15.09 8.33
C ALA A 120 28.87 14.69 6.96
N ASP A 121 29.02 13.44 6.57
CA ASP A 121 28.53 12.90 5.30
C ASP A 121 27.11 12.27 5.46
N ILE A 122 26.55 12.30 6.68
CA ILE A 122 25.18 11.89 6.96
C ILE A 122 24.32 13.16 6.96
N TYR A 123 23.36 13.22 6.04
CA TYR A 123 22.48 14.39 5.89
C TYR A 123 21.01 14.00 6.06
N GLU A 124 20.19 14.98 6.44
CA GLU A 124 18.76 14.83 6.62
C GLU A 124 18.03 15.56 5.51
N ARG A 125 17.01 14.90 4.91
CA ARG A 125 16.13 15.52 3.92
C ARG A 125 14.68 15.10 4.16
N THR A 126 13.74 15.95 3.74
CA THR A 126 12.31 15.62 3.75
C THR A 126 11.96 14.94 2.44
N VAL A 127 11.36 13.77 2.48
CA VAL A 127 10.95 12.99 1.30
C VAL A 127 9.45 13.04 1.05
N VAL A 128 8.65 13.21 2.11
CA VAL A 128 7.21 13.41 2.01
C VAL A 128 6.82 14.59 2.89
N LYS A 129 6.02 15.49 2.33
CA LYS A 129 5.41 16.60 3.05
C LYS A 129 3.99 16.79 2.53
N THR A 130 3.03 16.22 3.23
CA THR A 130 1.62 16.25 2.87
C THR A 130 0.82 16.58 4.13
N GLY A 131 0.12 17.71 4.12
CA GLY A 131 -0.58 18.21 5.29
C GLY A 131 0.35 18.31 6.50
N ASP A 132 0.00 17.62 7.58
CA ASP A 132 0.81 17.53 8.81
C ASP A 132 1.81 16.36 8.82
N VAL A 133 1.74 15.47 7.81
CA VAL A 133 2.67 14.35 7.67
C VAL A 133 3.99 14.83 7.08
N ARG A 134 5.08 14.60 7.79
CA ARG A 134 6.44 14.84 7.31
C ARG A 134 7.26 13.60 7.54
N VAL A 135 7.61 12.93 6.45
CA VAL A 135 8.60 11.84 6.49
C VAL A 135 9.95 12.41 6.07
N LYS A 136 10.91 12.24 6.94
CA LYS A 136 12.30 12.61 6.73
C LYS A 136 13.13 11.34 6.56
N VAL A 137 14.29 11.47 5.97
CA VAL A 137 15.31 10.41 5.92
C VAL A 137 16.64 10.96 6.39
N LYS A 138 17.38 10.14 7.15
CA LYS A 138 18.83 10.29 7.27
C LYS A 138 19.48 9.47 6.18
N SER A 139 20.30 10.12 5.34
CA SER A 139 20.90 9.54 4.15
C SER A 139 22.41 9.59 4.23
N PHE A 140 23.08 8.55 3.73
CA PHE A 140 24.52 8.54 3.53
C PHE A 140 24.88 7.76 2.27
N ALA A 141 26.02 8.14 1.64
CA ALA A 141 26.61 7.37 0.56
C ALA A 141 27.59 6.34 1.13
N ALA A 142 27.54 5.10 0.63
CA ALA A 142 28.49 4.05 1.01
C ALA A 142 29.88 4.34 0.41
N PRO A 143 30.92 4.63 1.23
CA PRO A 143 32.22 5.01 0.70
C PRO A 143 32.95 3.81 0.11
N ALA A 144 33.62 3.99 -1.03
CA ALA A 144 34.45 2.96 -1.67
C ALA A 144 33.79 1.59 -1.86
N LEU A 145 32.46 1.58 -2.09
CA LEU A 145 31.69 0.36 -2.31
C LEU A 145 31.98 -0.20 -3.70
N GLU A 146 32.36 -1.48 -3.76
CA GLU A 146 32.74 -2.20 -4.98
C GLU A 146 32.24 -3.66 -4.91
N PRO A 147 32.09 -4.37 -6.04
CA PRO A 147 31.84 -5.81 -5.99
C PRO A 147 32.89 -6.55 -5.16
N GLY A 148 32.43 -7.45 -4.29
CA GLY A 148 33.25 -8.14 -3.29
C GLY A 148 33.38 -7.42 -1.95
N ALA A 149 32.95 -6.18 -1.81
CA ALA A 149 32.93 -5.45 -0.55
C ALA A 149 31.75 -5.89 0.34
N ILE A 150 31.85 -5.54 1.63
CA ILE A 150 30.76 -5.66 2.61
C ILE A 150 30.39 -4.26 3.06
N ILE A 151 29.12 -3.95 3.06
CA ILE A 151 28.54 -2.77 3.71
C ILE A 151 27.99 -3.17 5.08
N GLU A 152 28.32 -2.40 6.11
CA GLU A 152 27.73 -2.51 7.44
C GLU A 152 27.17 -1.16 7.86
N TYR A 153 25.95 -1.18 8.43
CA TYR A 153 25.40 -0.02 9.07
C TYR A 153 24.50 -0.41 10.24
N LYS A 154 24.46 0.46 11.22
CA LYS A 154 23.67 0.32 12.42
C LYS A 154 23.09 1.66 12.81
N TRP A 155 21.89 1.62 13.39
CA TRP A 155 21.26 2.82 13.95
C TRP A 155 20.36 2.44 15.10
N SER A 156 20.12 3.40 15.97
CA SER A 156 19.13 3.30 17.04
C SER A 156 18.04 4.32 16.83
N GLU A 157 16.79 3.90 17.02
CA GLU A 157 15.64 4.78 16.97
C GLU A 157 14.80 4.62 18.22
N GLN A 158 14.27 5.75 18.71
CA GLN A 158 13.38 5.79 19.85
C GLN A 158 11.99 6.19 19.39
N HIS A 159 11.01 5.35 19.68
CA HIS A 159 9.60 5.64 19.51
C HIS A 159 9.04 6.18 20.83
N HIS A 160 8.45 7.38 20.77
CA HIS A 160 7.92 8.05 21.93
C HIS A 160 6.47 7.64 22.20
N ASP A 161 6.08 7.58 23.47
CA ASP A 161 4.73 7.23 23.93
C ASP A 161 4.26 5.89 23.35
N SER A 162 5.16 4.89 23.34
CA SER A 162 4.97 3.61 22.68
C SER A 162 5.52 2.46 23.51
N ILE A 163 4.88 1.30 23.37
CA ILE A 163 5.40 -0.01 23.80
C ILE A 163 5.39 -0.98 22.63
N SER A 164 6.21 -2.00 22.66
CA SER A 164 6.39 -3.00 21.60
C SER A 164 5.23 -3.99 21.50
N THR A 165 3.99 -3.49 21.35
CA THR A 165 2.80 -4.30 21.16
C THR A 165 2.28 -4.19 19.74
N ASN A 166 1.57 -5.22 19.27
CA ASN A 166 1.02 -5.31 17.90
C ASN A 166 2.09 -5.18 16.80
N LEU A 167 3.31 -5.60 17.09
CA LEU A 167 4.42 -5.56 16.13
C LEU A 167 4.25 -6.60 15.02
N ARG A 168 4.62 -6.21 13.81
CA ARG A 168 4.75 -7.10 12.65
C ARG A 168 6.22 -7.17 12.26
N LEU A 169 6.91 -8.18 12.76
CA LEU A 169 8.34 -8.37 12.54
C LEU A 169 8.55 -9.08 11.19
N ALA A 170 9.07 -8.37 10.21
CA ALA A 170 9.39 -8.93 8.89
C ALA A 170 10.71 -9.70 8.94
N PHE A 171 10.75 -10.90 8.34
CA PHE A 171 11.95 -11.75 8.29
C PHE A 171 12.55 -11.88 6.89
N SER A 172 12.02 -11.20 5.89
CA SER A 172 12.55 -11.17 4.53
C SER A 172 12.84 -9.75 4.06
N ARG A 173 13.74 -9.66 3.08
CA ARG A 173 14.10 -8.42 2.38
C ARG A 173 14.03 -8.66 0.86
N ASP A 174 14.25 -7.62 0.07
CA ASP A 174 14.35 -7.73 -1.40
C ASP A 174 15.68 -8.36 -1.86
N ILE A 175 16.57 -8.68 -0.91
CA ILE A 175 17.77 -9.50 -1.10
C ILE A 175 17.72 -10.73 -0.19
N PRO A 176 18.40 -11.84 -0.54
CA PRO A 176 18.48 -12.99 0.35
C PRO A 176 19.15 -12.64 1.68
N VAL A 177 18.76 -13.33 2.77
CA VAL A 177 19.28 -13.10 4.12
C VAL A 177 19.80 -14.42 4.71
N HIS A 178 21.10 -14.46 5.05
CA HIS A 178 21.70 -15.64 5.68
C HIS A 178 21.13 -15.86 7.08
N GLU A 179 21.06 -14.79 7.86
CA GLU A 179 20.52 -14.83 9.21
C GLU A 179 19.79 -13.54 9.57
N VAL A 180 18.53 -13.65 9.98
CA VAL A 180 17.76 -12.56 10.56
C VAL A 180 17.43 -12.89 12.02
N ARG A 181 17.62 -11.93 12.92
CA ARG A 181 17.42 -12.03 14.36
C ARG A 181 16.59 -10.87 14.87
N TYR A 182 15.56 -11.18 15.66
CA TYR A 182 14.89 -10.21 16.51
C TYR A 182 15.10 -10.59 17.97
N LEU A 183 15.57 -9.65 18.76
CA LEU A 183 15.71 -9.79 20.22
C LEU A 183 14.71 -8.82 20.86
N LEU A 184 13.77 -9.36 21.61
CA LEU A 184 12.65 -8.61 22.20
C LEU A 184 12.78 -8.61 23.72
N LYS A 185 12.76 -7.42 24.32
CA LYS A 185 12.71 -7.24 25.78
C LYS A 185 11.56 -6.28 26.12
N PRO A 186 10.33 -6.83 26.23
CA PRO A 186 9.16 -6.02 26.55
C PRO A 186 9.16 -5.56 28.00
N LEU A 187 8.32 -4.55 28.31
CA LEU A 187 8.00 -4.22 29.70
C LEU A 187 7.34 -5.42 30.39
N ASP A 188 7.77 -5.68 31.62
CA ASP A 188 7.11 -6.67 32.46
C ASP A 188 5.84 -6.08 33.08
N VAL A 189 4.70 -6.39 32.46
CA VAL A 189 3.38 -5.93 32.92
C VAL A 189 2.67 -7.08 33.62
N PRO A 190 2.40 -6.99 34.94
CA PRO A 190 1.76 -8.04 35.69
C PRO A 190 0.42 -8.49 35.07
N GLY A 191 0.23 -9.78 34.90
CA GLY A 191 -1.00 -10.36 34.34
C GLY A 191 -1.08 -10.37 32.81
N PHE A 192 -0.02 -9.93 32.11
CA PHE A 192 0.11 -10.04 30.66
C PHE A 192 1.29 -10.90 30.25
N GLN A 193 1.18 -11.53 29.10
CA GLN A 193 2.25 -12.30 28.50
C GLN A 193 2.38 -11.96 27.01
N MET A 194 3.59 -12.04 26.49
CA MET A 194 3.85 -11.89 25.06
C MET A 194 3.27 -13.10 24.31
N VAL A 195 2.52 -12.85 23.27
CA VAL A 195 2.05 -13.84 22.29
C VAL A 195 2.71 -13.61 20.94
N ALA A 196 3.07 -14.68 20.25
CA ALA A 196 3.71 -14.64 18.95
C ALA A 196 2.95 -15.53 17.96
N PHE A 197 2.55 -14.97 16.83
CA PHE A 197 1.93 -15.72 15.73
C PHE A 197 2.85 -15.67 14.50
N PRO A 198 3.51 -16.80 14.14
CA PRO A 198 4.33 -16.87 12.93
C PRO A 198 3.48 -17.08 11.68
N PHE A 199 3.95 -16.51 10.55
CA PHE A 199 3.32 -16.59 9.23
C PHE A 199 4.36 -16.86 8.15
N HIS A 200 4.03 -17.70 7.19
CA HIS A 200 4.80 -17.95 5.95
C HIS A 200 6.28 -18.30 6.14
N GLY A 201 6.62 -18.93 7.27
CA GLY A 201 7.98 -19.35 7.56
C GLY A 201 8.02 -20.55 8.51
N ASN A 202 9.11 -21.31 8.45
CA ASN A 202 9.36 -22.38 9.39
C ASN A 202 10.16 -21.82 10.58
N PHE A 203 9.48 -21.11 11.47
CA PHE A 203 10.09 -20.46 12.62
C PHE A 203 10.39 -21.45 13.73
N PRO A 204 11.63 -21.48 14.24
CA PRO A 204 11.93 -22.17 15.48
C PRO A 204 11.20 -21.50 16.66
N PRO A 205 10.95 -22.21 17.75
CA PRO A 205 10.38 -21.63 18.97
C PRO A 205 11.22 -20.44 19.46
N PRO A 206 10.59 -19.37 20.01
CA PRO A 206 11.30 -18.28 20.65
C PRO A 206 12.20 -18.76 21.79
N VAL A 207 13.42 -18.21 21.90
CA VAL A 207 14.41 -18.62 22.89
C VAL A 207 14.71 -17.47 23.86
N LYS A 208 14.42 -17.68 25.16
CA LYS A 208 14.83 -16.73 26.20
C LYS A 208 16.35 -16.74 26.38
N GLN A 209 16.95 -15.55 26.37
CA GLN A 209 18.37 -15.32 26.58
C GLN A 209 18.65 -14.96 28.06
N ALA A 210 19.89 -15.14 28.50
CA ALA A 210 20.30 -14.85 29.88
C ALA A 210 20.20 -13.37 30.25
N ASP A 211 20.28 -12.46 29.25
CA ASP A 211 20.15 -11.00 29.38
C ASP A 211 18.70 -10.50 29.41
N GLY A 212 17.74 -11.43 29.40
CA GLY A 212 16.31 -11.15 29.46
C GLY A 212 15.63 -10.95 28.11
N PHE A 213 16.38 -10.96 27.00
CA PHE A 213 15.79 -10.91 25.67
C PHE A 213 15.16 -12.24 25.27
N THR A 214 14.14 -12.16 24.43
CA THR A 214 13.58 -13.31 23.70
C THR A 214 14.04 -13.24 22.25
N LEU A 215 14.80 -14.24 21.81
CA LEU A 215 15.30 -14.36 20.44
C LEU A 215 14.28 -15.07 19.56
N LEU A 216 13.96 -14.42 18.42
CA LEU A 216 13.33 -15.04 17.24
C LEU A 216 14.32 -14.95 16.09
N ALA A 217 14.61 -16.06 15.42
CA ALA A 217 15.58 -16.09 14.34
C ALA A 217 15.09 -16.95 13.18
N LEU A 218 15.53 -16.60 11.97
CA LEU A 218 15.32 -17.39 10.77
C LEU A 218 16.60 -17.32 9.92
N SER A 219 16.95 -18.43 9.26
CA SER A 219 18.16 -18.51 8.44
C SER A 219 17.84 -18.90 7.00
N ASN A 220 18.72 -18.52 6.07
CA ASN A 220 18.61 -18.85 4.65
C ASN A 220 17.29 -18.41 4.03
N VAL A 221 16.93 -17.17 4.27
CA VAL A 221 15.67 -16.60 3.78
C VAL A 221 15.88 -16.09 2.34
N ALA A 222 15.10 -16.61 1.40
CA ALA A 222 15.13 -16.15 0.02
C ALA A 222 14.66 -14.70 -0.11
N ALA A 223 15.15 -14.01 -1.13
CA ALA A 223 14.62 -12.69 -1.50
C ALA A 223 13.13 -12.78 -1.83
N GLN A 224 12.40 -11.76 -1.44
CA GLN A 224 10.95 -11.68 -1.68
C GLN A 224 10.63 -10.37 -2.41
N ALA A 225 10.91 -10.34 -3.70
CA ALA A 225 10.51 -9.23 -4.56
C ALA A 225 8.98 -9.21 -4.75
N SER A 226 8.43 -8.02 -4.89
CA SER A 226 7.03 -7.86 -5.29
C SER A 226 6.91 -8.05 -6.80
N GLU A 227 5.93 -8.84 -7.22
CA GLU A 227 5.54 -8.99 -8.62
C GLU A 227 4.22 -8.23 -8.87
N GLU A 228 3.96 -7.84 -10.11
CA GLU A 228 2.70 -7.18 -10.47
C GLU A 228 1.50 -8.06 -10.06
N TYR A 229 0.48 -7.46 -9.44
CA TYR A 229 -0.65 -8.18 -8.86
C TYR A 229 -0.27 -9.24 -7.80
N SER A 230 0.77 -9.02 -7.02
CA SER A 230 1.02 -9.83 -5.82
C SER A 230 -0.02 -9.54 -4.74
N PRO A 231 -0.35 -10.52 -3.90
CA PRO A 231 -1.08 -10.25 -2.66
C PRO A 231 -0.31 -9.27 -1.76
N PRO A 232 -0.93 -8.73 -0.71
CA PRO A 232 -0.20 -7.97 0.29
C PRO A 232 1.03 -8.74 0.81
N ALA A 233 2.12 -8.02 1.08
CA ALA A 233 3.40 -8.64 1.46
C ALA A 233 3.28 -9.61 2.66
N LEU A 234 2.38 -9.32 3.60
CA LEU A 234 2.09 -10.18 4.74
C LEU A 234 1.42 -11.52 4.39
N GLU A 235 1.02 -11.73 3.13
CA GLU A 235 0.40 -12.97 2.66
C GLU A 235 1.39 -13.98 2.06
N TYR A 236 2.65 -13.58 1.84
CA TYR A 236 3.65 -14.48 1.26
C TYR A 236 5.06 -14.31 1.86
N ARG A 237 5.37 -13.18 2.48
CA ARG A 237 6.65 -12.95 3.15
C ARG A 237 6.64 -13.58 4.54
N PRO A 238 7.74 -14.18 5.04
CA PRO A 238 7.83 -14.66 6.42
C PRO A 238 7.82 -13.48 7.40
N TRP A 239 6.94 -13.55 8.40
CA TRP A 239 6.83 -12.55 9.46
C TRP A 239 6.24 -13.14 10.74
N VAL A 240 6.44 -12.46 11.86
CA VAL A 240 5.86 -12.83 13.16
C VAL A 240 5.08 -11.64 13.71
N PHE A 241 3.83 -11.88 14.09
CA PHE A 241 3.08 -10.95 14.91
C PHE A 241 3.47 -11.11 16.37
N ILE A 242 3.75 -9.99 17.05
CA ILE A 242 3.98 -9.94 18.49
C ILE A 242 2.89 -9.08 19.11
N GLY A 243 2.21 -9.64 20.10
CA GLY A 243 1.19 -8.93 20.87
C GLY A 243 1.28 -9.29 22.35
N TYR A 244 0.41 -8.68 23.14
CA TYR A 244 0.26 -9.01 24.56
C TYR A 244 -1.15 -9.49 24.83
N ASP A 245 -1.28 -10.55 25.61
CA ASP A 245 -2.56 -11.04 26.08
C ASP A 245 -2.51 -11.34 27.58
N ARG A 246 -3.67 -11.34 28.21
CA ARG A 246 -3.75 -11.67 29.64
C ARG A 246 -3.36 -13.13 29.87
N THR A 247 -2.53 -13.39 30.87
CA THR A 247 -2.01 -14.73 31.17
C THR A 247 -3.10 -15.76 31.47
N SER A 248 -4.31 -15.33 31.83
CA SER A 248 -5.46 -16.20 32.13
C SER A 248 -6.35 -16.54 30.93
N ARG A 249 -6.03 -16.03 29.74
CA ARG A 249 -6.89 -16.18 28.56
C ARG A 249 -6.28 -17.12 27.54
N SER A 250 -6.73 -18.37 27.53
CA SER A 250 -6.61 -19.24 26.36
C SER A 250 -7.95 -19.17 25.63
N TYR A 251 -8.05 -18.29 24.62
CA TYR A 251 -9.29 -18.19 23.85
C TYR A 251 -9.35 -19.24 22.75
N THR A 252 -10.46 -19.95 22.70
CA THR A 252 -10.92 -20.47 21.41
C THR A 252 -11.29 -19.26 20.51
N GLY A 253 -11.22 -19.41 19.19
CA GLY A 253 -11.59 -18.33 18.28
C GLY A 253 -12.98 -17.75 18.57
N LEU A 254 -13.95 -18.60 18.96
CA LEU A 254 -15.32 -18.19 19.27
C LEU A 254 -15.42 -17.41 20.59
N GLU A 255 -14.65 -17.76 21.61
CA GLU A 255 -14.63 -17.02 22.88
C GLU A 255 -14.03 -15.63 22.69
N PHE A 256 -12.96 -15.54 21.89
CA PHE A 256 -12.40 -14.25 21.49
C PHE A 256 -13.45 -13.40 20.78
N GLU A 257 -14.10 -13.93 19.73
CA GLU A 257 -15.11 -13.19 18.97
C GLU A 257 -16.24 -12.65 19.86
N ARG A 258 -16.72 -13.46 20.81
CA ARG A 258 -17.76 -13.04 21.76
C ARG A 258 -17.31 -11.90 22.68
N SER A 259 -16.13 -12.04 23.28
CA SER A 259 -15.58 -11.03 24.18
C SER A 259 -15.28 -9.73 23.43
N PHE A 260 -14.60 -9.83 22.29
CA PHE A 260 -14.21 -8.68 21.48
C PHE A 260 -15.43 -7.94 20.91
N ALA A 261 -16.40 -8.67 20.37
CA ALA A 261 -17.63 -8.07 19.84
C ALA A 261 -18.45 -7.37 20.95
N LYS A 262 -18.48 -7.96 22.15
CA LYS A 262 -19.12 -7.32 23.30
C LYS A 262 -18.46 -5.98 23.63
N ASP A 263 -17.13 -5.97 23.73
CA ASP A 263 -16.36 -4.74 24.04
C ASP A 263 -16.61 -3.65 22.98
N VAL A 264 -16.58 -4.03 21.70
CA VAL A 264 -16.86 -3.13 20.57
C VAL A 264 -18.30 -2.61 20.64
N TYR A 265 -19.29 -3.48 20.85
CA TYR A 265 -20.69 -3.08 20.96
C TYR A 265 -20.93 -2.10 22.11
N GLU A 266 -20.44 -2.42 23.31
CA GLU A 266 -20.64 -1.59 24.51
C GLU A 266 -20.03 -0.19 24.35
N ASP A 267 -18.87 -0.09 23.69
CA ASP A 267 -18.24 1.21 23.42
C ASP A 267 -19.11 2.06 22.50
N TYR A 268 -19.51 1.53 21.34
CA TYR A 268 -20.34 2.29 20.39
C TYR A 268 -21.75 2.55 20.91
N ALA A 269 -22.38 1.60 21.59
CA ALA A 269 -23.71 1.79 22.18
C ALA A 269 -23.76 2.95 23.19
N ARG A 270 -22.67 3.16 23.93
CA ARG A 270 -22.52 4.29 24.85
C ARG A 270 -22.38 5.60 24.11
N ARG A 271 -21.52 5.66 23.06
CA ARG A 271 -21.16 6.87 22.32
C ARG A 271 -22.21 7.28 21.27
N SER A 272 -23.00 6.36 20.72
CA SER A 272 -23.96 6.59 19.63
C SER A 272 -25.39 6.85 20.10
N ARG A 273 -25.61 7.27 21.34
CA ARG A 273 -26.97 7.60 21.83
C ARG A 273 -27.51 8.87 21.15
N PRO A 274 -28.69 8.79 20.46
CA PRO A 274 -29.25 9.94 19.77
C PRO A 274 -29.81 10.99 20.73
N ASN A 275 -29.45 12.26 20.54
CA ASN A 275 -30.11 13.41 21.13
C ASN A 275 -31.12 14.04 20.13
N ASP A 276 -31.79 15.15 20.51
CA ASP A 276 -32.80 15.78 19.65
C ASP A 276 -32.23 16.29 18.33
N ALA A 277 -31.03 16.85 18.33
CA ALA A 277 -30.37 17.31 17.10
C ALA A 277 -30.09 16.14 16.12
N ILE A 278 -29.65 14.99 16.65
CA ILE A 278 -29.45 13.77 15.85
C ILE A 278 -30.76 13.22 15.34
N ARG A 279 -31.83 13.22 16.15
CA ARG A 279 -33.18 12.79 15.72
C ARG A 279 -33.74 13.66 14.60
N ASN A 280 -33.58 14.97 14.70
CA ASN A 280 -34.01 15.90 13.66
C ASN A 280 -33.22 15.69 12.36
N LEU A 281 -31.89 15.60 12.43
CA LEU A 281 -31.04 15.33 11.28
C LEU A 281 -31.39 13.98 10.62
N ALA A 282 -31.62 12.94 11.41
CA ALA A 282 -32.01 11.63 10.90
C ALA A 282 -33.35 11.69 10.17
N SER A 283 -34.36 12.35 10.76
CA SER A 283 -35.69 12.53 10.14
C SER A 283 -35.62 13.30 8.82
N GLU A 284 -34.81 14.37 8.77
CA GLU A 284 -34.56 15.14 7.56
C GLU A 284 -33.89 14.28 6.47
N ALA A 285 -32.83 13.55 6.84
CA ALA A 285 -32.06 12.76 5.89
C ALA A 285 -32.82 11.62 5.24
N VAL A 286 -33.76 10.99 5.97
CA VAL A 286 -34.54 9.85 5.44
C VAL A 286 -35.93 10.23 4.91
N ALA A 287 -36.27 11.53 4.88
CA ALA A 287 -37.58 11.99 4.44
C ALA A 287 -37.90 11.52 3.02
N GLY A 288 -39.04 10.88 2.83
CA GLY A 288 -39.50 10.34 1.54
C GLY A 288 -38.80 9.07 1.07
N LEU A 289 -37.80 8.53 1.82
CA LEU A 289 -37.10 7.31 1.45
C LEU A 289 -37.82 6.07 2.04
N SER A 290 -38.09 5.08 1.20
CA SER A 290 -38.76 3.83 1.59
C SER A 290 -37.79 2.67 1.83
N SER A 291 -36.77 2.50 0.96
CA SER A 291 -35.84 1.35 1.05
C SER A 291 -34.76 1.54 2.12
N THR A 292 -34.41 0.44 2.80
CA THR A 292 -33.29 0.44 3.78
C THR A 292 -31.98 0.92 3.15
N ALA A 293 -31.65 0.46 1.94
CA ALA A 293 -30.43 0.85 1.25
C ALA A 293 -30.38 2.36 0.98
N ALA A 294 -31.48 2.97 0.51
CA ALA A 294 -31.54 4.42 0.30
C ALA A 294 -31.39 5.20 1.62
N LYS A 295 -32.02 4.72 2.71
CA LYS A 295 -31.85 5.33 4.03
C LYS A 295 -30.42 5.23 4.54
N VAL A 296 -29.77 4.07 4.39
CA VAL A 296 -28.35 3.87 4.77
C VAL A 296 -27.45 4.85 4.01
N ALA A 297 -27.62 4.96 2.69
CA ALA A 297 -26.86 5.90 1.87
C ALA A 297 -27.06 7.37 2.31
N ALA A 298 -28.30 7.78 2.56
CA ALA A 298 -28.63 9.13 3.00
C ALA A 298 -28.06 9.45 4.39
N LEU A 299 -28.14 8.50 5.34
CA LEU A 299 -27.59 8.68 6.68
C LEU A 299 -26.05 8.70 6.67
N ALA A 300 -25.42 7.88 5.84
CA ALA A 300 -23.95 7.90 5.66
C ALA A 300 -23.50 9.24 5.07
N ALA A 301 -24.20 9.75 4.05
CA ALA A 301 -23.95 11.07 3.48
C ALA A 301 -24.14 12.18 4.53
N ALA A 302 -25.20 12.13 5.33
CA ALA A 302 -25.46 13.10 6.38
C ALA A 302 -24.35 13.09 7.45
N ALA A 303 -23.93 11.91 7.92
CA ALA A 303 -22.84 11.80 8.89
C ALA A 303 -21.55 12.41 8.36
N ARG A 304 -21.15 12.07 7.13
CA ARG A 304 -19.93 12.54 6.48
C ARG A 304 -19.93 14.06 6.21
N THR A 305 -21.05 14.61 5.74
CA THR A 305 -21.14 16.04 5.43
C THR A 305 -21.25 16.95 6.64
N ARG A 306 -21.73 16.43 7.78
CA ARG A 306 -21.85 17.20 9.03
C ARG A 306 -20.59 17.24 9.87
N LEU A 307 -19.63 16.33 9.65
CA LEU A 307 -18.37 16.30 10.36
C LEU A 307 -17.22 16.53 9.38
N LYS A 308 -16.54 17.69 9.53
CA LYS A 308 -15.25 17.87 8.88
C LYS A 308 -14.24 16.91 9.50
N ARG A 309 -13.65 16.02 8.72
CA ARG A 309 -12.61 15.13 9.22
C ARG A 309 -11.43 15.94 9.74
N THR A 310 -11.08 15.67 10.99
CA THR A 310 -9.81 16.08 11.54
C THR A 310 -8.82 14.97 11.23
N GLU A 311 -7.76 15.28 10.49
CA GLU A 311 -6.69 14.34 10.23
C GLU A 311 -6.21 13.77 11.56
N THR A 312 -5.89 12.49 11.52
CA THR A 312 -5.11 11.78 12.52
C THR A 312 -5.79 10.69 13.33
N ASP A 313 -6.28 9.67 12.63
CA ASP A 313 -6.33 8.37 13.28
C ASP A 313 -4.90 7.82 13.56
N THR A 314 -3.87 8.42 12.96
CA THR A 314 -2.46 8.00 13.03
C THR A 314 -1.52 8.96 13.79
N ALA A 315 -1.97 10.17 14.18
CA ALA A 315 -1.10 11.06 14.94
C ALA A 315 -0.96 10.62 16.41
N PRO A 316 0.25 10.72 16.98
CA PRO A 316 0.46 10.49 18.40
C PRO A 316 -0.48 11.34 19.24
N VAL A 317 -0.98 10.77 20.35
CA VAL A 317 -1.93 11.40 21.28
C VAL A 317 -1.48 12.82 21.70
N VAL A 318 -0.18 13.07 21.78
CA VAL A 318 0.44 14.35 22.16
C VAL A 318 0.20 15.46 21.11
N ALA A 319 -0.06 15.12 19.84
CA ALA A 319 -0.29 16.11 18.77
C ALA A 319 -1.75 16.61 18.69
N ARG A 320 -2.68 16.01 19.43
CA ARG A 320 -4.10 16.36 19.41
C ARG A 320 -4.37 17.67 20.17
N LYS A 321 -4.20 18.81 19.52
CA LYS A 321 -4.66 20.12 20.04
C LYS A 321 -6.19 20.30 19.92
N ALA A 322 -6.87 19.50 19.10
CA ALA A 322 -8.31 19.57 18.92
C ALA A 322 -9.06 18.84 20.04
N LYS A 323 -10.19 19.38 20.47
CA LYS A 323 -11.09 18.75 21.45
C LYS A 323 -11.65 17.46 20.83
N THR A 324 -11.33 16.31 21.41
CA THR A 324 -11.87 15.03 20.99
C THR A 324 -13.32 14.88 21.47
N PRO A 325 -14.29 14.64 20.58
CA PRO A 325 -15.68 14.40 20.98
C PRO A 325 -15.79 13.15 21.85
N LYS A 326 -16.69 13.17 22.84
CA LYS A 326 -16.95 12.01 23.70
C LYS A 326 -18.06 11.10 23.16
N ASN A 327 -18.90 11.64 22.30
CA ASN A 327 -20.06 10.95 21.72
C ASN A 327 -20.58 11.65 20.46
N ALA A 328 -21.52 11.01 19.75
CA ALA A 328 -22.10 11.52 18.52
C ALA A 328 -22.71 12.92 18.63
N GLY A 329 -23.37 13.24 19.77
CA GLY A 329 -23.97 14.56 19.99
C GLY A 329 -22.93 15.67 20.12
N GLU A 330 -21.81 15.39 20.78
CA GLU A 330 -20.70 16.32 20.91
C GLU A 330 -19.97 16.50 19.57
N ALA A 331 -19.74 15.41 18.81
CA ALA A 331 -19.18 15.46 17.46
C ALA A 331 -20.04 16.33 16.53
N LEU A 332 -21.35 16.09 16.50
CA LEU A 332 -22.29 16.88 15.70
C LEU A 332 -22.29 18.37 16.10
N SER A 333 -22.20 18.67 17.40
CA SER A 333 -22.13 20.05 17.90
C SER A 333 -20.82 20.76 17.54
N LEU A 334 -19.69 20.03 17.53
CA LEU A 334 -18.38 20.55 17.12
C LEU A 334 -18.24 20.69 15.60
N GLY A 335 -19.05 19.94 14.81
CA GLY A 335 -18.97 19.91 13.36
C GLY A 335 -17.66 19.31 12.82
N SER A 336 -16.90 18.59 13.67
CA SER A 336 -15.64 17.96 13.29
C SER A 336 -15.35 16.74 14.14
N GLY A 337 -14.58 15.78 13.61
CA GLY A 337 -14.21 14.55 14.29
C GLY A 337 -13.38 13.62 13.43
N THR A 338 -12.98 12.51 14.00
CA THR A 338 -12.24 11.43 13.32
C THR A 338 -13.17 10.58 12.46
N GLY A 339 -12.65 9.63 11.67
CA GLY A 339 -13.46 8.64 10.96
C GLY A 339 -14.32 7.80 11.91
N ASP A 340 -13.81 7.50 13.11
CA ASP A 340 -14.56 6.80 14.17
C ASP A 340 -15.73 7.64 14.72
N ASP A 341 -15.58 8.97 14.79
CA ASP A 341 -16.68 9.87 15.17
C ASP A 341 -17.77 9.94 14.09
N VAL A 342 -17.38 9.89 12.80
CA VAL A 342 -18.34 9.80 11.68
C VAL A 342 -19.14 8.50 11.76
N LEU A 343 -18.48 7.36 12.00
CA LEU A 343 -19.14 6.07 12.22
C LEU A 343 -20.07 6.12 13.44
N THR A 344 -19.62 6.71 14.54
CA THR A 344 -20.42 6.86 15.77
C THR A 344 -21.68 7.71 15.50
N LEU A 345 -21.55 8.79 14.74
CA LEU A 345 -22.70 9.61 14.33
C LEU A 345 -23.64 8.84 13.40
N PHE A 346 -23.10 8.09 12.43
CA PHE A 346 -23.93 7.25 11.55
C PHE A 346 -24.76 6.24 12.35
N LEU A 347 -24.16 5.53 13.31
CA LEU A 347 -24.87 4.57 14.16
C LEU A 347 -25.98 5.25 14.98
N ALA A 348 -25.73 6.48 15.48
CA ALA A 348 -26.73 7.27 16.18
C ALA A 348 -27.88 7.70 15.26
N LEU A 349 -27.60 8.11 14.02
CA LEU A 349 -28.60 8.46 13.01
C LEU A 349 -29.45 7.24 12.60
N ALA A 350 -28.79 6.07 12.40
CA ALA A 350 -29.44 4.82 12.08
C ALA A 350 -30.41 4.39 13.20
N SER A 351 -29.97 4.46 14.46
CA SER A 351 -30.80 4.20 15.64
C SER A 351 -31.99 5.16 15.72
N ALA A 352 -31.79 6.47 15.49
CA ALA A 352 -32.84 7.48 15.45
C ALA A 352 -33.86 7.21 14.34
N SER A 353 -33.45 6.62 13.22
CA SER A 353 -34.29 6.20 12.10
C SER A 353 -34.91 4.81 12.28
N ARG A 354 -34.77 4.19 13.46
CA ARG A 354 -35.23 2.84 13.79
C ARG A 354 -34.70 1.74 12.87
N LEU A 355 -33.48 1.91 12.36
CA LEU A 355 -32.77 0.87 11.65
C LEU A 355 -32.01 0.00 12.66
N GLU A 356 -32.01 -1.31 12.43
CA GLU A 356 -31.19 -2.26 13.19
C GLU A 356 -29.77 -2.15 12.65
N ALA A 357 -28.89 -1.44 13.38
CA ALA A 357 -27.52 -1.16 12.98
C ALA A 357 -26.51 -1.45 14.10
N TYR A 358 -25.39 -2.04 13.75
CA TYR A 358 -24.32 -2.43 14.66
C TYR A 358 -22.95 -2.02 14.14
N PRO A 359 -21.97 -1.76 15.01
CA PRO A 359 -20.59 -1.68 14.57
C PRO A 359 -20.10 -3.06 14.10
N ALA A 360 -19.26 -3.07 13.10
CA ALA A 360 -18.59 -4.27 12.60
C ALA A 360 -17.08 -4.05 12.58
N ALA A 361 -16.33 -5.10 12.88
CA ALA A 361 -14.87 -5.04 12.92
C ALA A 361 -14.27 -5.97 11.85
N THR A 362 -13.25 -5.51 11.16
CA THR A 362 -12.58 -6.26 10.09
C THR A 362 -11.12 -5.81 9.92
N ILE A 363 -10.45 -6.30 8.89
CA ILE A 363 -9.15 -5.85 8.42
C ILE A 363 -9.20 -5.67 6.90
N SER A 364 -8.46 -4.70 6.37
CA SER A 364 -8.34 -4.48 4.93
C SER A 364 -7.61 -5.62 4.21
N ARG A 365 -8.09 -6.02 3.02
CA ARG A 365 -7.39 -6.96 2.13
C ARG A 365 -6.04 -6.44 1.61
N ASN A 366 -5.82 -5.13 1.70
CA ASN A 366 -4.51 -4.52 1.43
C ASN A 366 -3.46 -4.89 2.47
N VAL A 367 -3.89 -5.39 3.64
CA VAL A 367 -3.02 -5.77 4.75
C VAL A 367 -2.96 -7.27 4.90
N LEU A 368 -4.12 -7.93 5.03
CA LEU A 368 -4.24 -9.37 5.26
C LEU A 368 -5.49 -9.93 4.60
N LEU A 369 -5.39 -11.14 4.08
CA LEU A 369 -6.54 -11.91 3.58
C LEU A 369 -7.27 -12.63 4.73
N PRO A 370 -8.55 -13.01 4.56
CA PRO A 370 -9.35 -13.65 5.62
C PRO A 370 -8.68 -14.86 6.26
N ARG A 371 -7.97 -15.67 5.47
CA ARG A 371 -7.27 -16.90 5.92
C ARG A 371 -6.14 -16.63 6.92
N SER A 372 -5.58 -15.44 6.92
CA SER A 372 -4.44 -15.06 7.77
C SER A 372 -4.85 -14.35 9.06
N VAL A 373 -6.13 -14.05 9.24
CA VAL A 373 -6.66 -13.42 10.46
C VAL A 373 -6.55 -14.38 11.66
N ARG A 374 -6.14 -13.85 12.80
CA ARG A 374 -6.02 -14.61 14.06
C ARG A 374 -6.96 -14.03 15.12
N PRO A 375 -7.33 -14.82 16.17
CA PRO A 375 -8.22 -14.37 17.24
C PRO A 375 -7.51 -13.42 18.21
N HIS A 376 -7.17 -12.24 17.73
CA HIS A 376 -6.55 -11.16 18.51
C HIS A 376 -7.04 -9.80 17.97
N ALA A 377 -7.27 -8.82 18.85
CA ALA A 377 -7.87 -7.53 18.50
C ALA A 377 -7.12 -6.77 17.38
N ALA A 378 -5.80 -6.89 17.32
CA ALA A 378 -4.97 -6.26 16.29
C ALA A 378 -5.24 -6.76 14.85
N PHE A 379 -5.96 -7.89 14.69
CA PHE A 379 -6.41 -8.40 13.39
C PHE A 379 -7.79 -7.88 12.99
N PHE A 380 -8.36 -6.97 13.79
CA PHE A 380 -9.65 -6.32 13.53
C PHE A 380 -9.53 -4.82 13.77
N PRO A 381 -8.58 -4.11 13.12
CA PRO A 381 -8.33 -2.70 13.38
C PRO A 381 -9.43 -1.79 12.81
N GLU A 382 -10.07 -2.21 11.70
CA GLU A 382 -11.03 -1.40 10.98
C GLU A 382 -12.43 -1.50 11.57
N ARG A 383 -13.17 -0.39 11.53
CA ARG A 383 -14.54 -0.27 12.03
C ARG A 383 -15.47 0.16 10.90
N LEU A 384 -16.49 -0.65 10.69
CA LEU A 384 -17.56 -0.44 9.71
C LEU A 384 -18.92 -0.40 10.43
N ALA A 385 -19.97 -0.05 9.71
CA ALA A 385 -21.33 -0.28 10.17
C ALA A 385 -21.97 -1.43 9.39
N ALA A 386 -22.75 -2.25 10.09
CA ALA A 386 -23.63 -3.27 9.54
C ALA A 386 -25.09 -2.89 9.82
N VAL A 387 -25.90 -2.79 8.78
CA VAL A 387 -27.34 -2.46 8.89
C VAL A 387 -28.17 -3.61 8.38
N ARG A 388 -29.13 -4.06 9.16
CA ARG A 388 -30.03 -5.15 8.79
C ARG A 388 -30.96 -4.76 7.64
N ASN A 389 -31.04 -5.59 6.62
CA ASN A 389 -31.94 -5.41 5.47
C ASN A 389 -32.61 -6.75 5.13
N GLY A 390 -33.75 -7.03 5.77
CA GLY A 390 -34.36 -8.36 5.73
C GLY A 390 -33.43 -9.41 6.34
N ASP A 391 -33.11 -10.46 5.59
CA ASP A 391 -32.19 -11.52 6.02
C ASP A 391 -30.70 -11.23 5.70
N GLN A 392 -30.42 -10.12 5.04
CA GLN A 392 -29.09 -9.71 4.63
C GLN A 392 -28.57 -8.56 5.50
N TRP A 393 -27.28 -8.26 5.38
CA TRP A 393 -26.62 -7.10 5.96
C TRP A 393 -26.11 -6.17 4.87
N ILE A 394 -26.33 -4.88 5.06
CA ILE A 394 -25.63 -3.84 4.29
C ILE A 394 -24.44 -3.42 5.13
N ILE A 395 -23.23 -3.63 4.61
CA ILE A 395 -22.02 -3.12 5.24
C ILE A 395 -21.69 -1.78 4.60
N VAL A 396 -21.30 -0.80 5.42
CA VAL A 396 -20.98 0.55 4.96
C VAL A 396 -19.82 1.13 5.76
N GLU A 397 -18.96 1.88 5.09
CA GLU A 397 -17.93 2.71 5.70
C GLU A 397 -18.36 4.19 5.61
N PRO A 398 -19.07 4.73 6.61
CA PRO A 398 -19.62 6.08 6.51
C PRO A 398 -18.56 7.18 6.40
N ALA A 399 -17.36 6.90 6.89
CA ALA A 399 -16.24 7.83 6.90
C ALA A 399 -15.46 7.89 5.60
N ASN A 400 -15.72 6.99 4.64
CA ASN A 400 -14.97 6.98 3.38
C ASN A 400 -15.35 8.19 2.52
N GLU A 401 -14.34 8.97 2.12
CA GLU A 401 -14.52 10.21 1.37
C GLU A 401 -14.45 10.01 -0.15
N TYR A 402 -14.11 8.80 -0.62
CA TYR A 402 -13.84 8.51 -2.03
C TYR A 402 -14.85 7.60 -2.70
N SER A 403 -15.71 6.92 -1.93
CA SER A 403 -16.81 6.08 -2.44
C SER A 403 -18.17 6.71 -2.22
N ALA A 404 -19.13 6.35 -3.06
CA ALA A 404 -20.51 6.81 -2.88
C ALA A 404 -21.06 6.34 -1.52
N SER A 405 -21.98 7.12 -0.96
CA SER A 405 -22.56 6.82 0.35
C SER A 405 -23.35 5.51 0.30
N GLY A 406 -23.11 4.63 1.25
CA GLY A 406 -23.74 3.31 1.31
C GLY A 406 -22.98 2.21 0.58
N GLU A 407 -21.81 2.50 0.05
CA GLU A 407 -20.90 1.55 -0.57
C GLU A 407 -19.73 1.22 0.34
N VAL A 408 -19.11 0.07 0.09
CA VAL A 408 -17.91 -0.40 0.77
C VAL A 408 -16.74 -0.33 -0.21
N PRO A 409 -15.58 0.18 0.20
CA PRO A 409 -14.37 0.10 -0.60
C PRO A 409 -13.98 -1.35 -0.92
N TRP A 410 -13.39 -1.56 -2.12
CA TRP A 410 -13.02 -2.89 -2.60
C TRP A 410 -12.11 -3.66 -1.64
N TYR A 411 -11.30 -2.98 -0.86
CA TYR A 411 -10.38 -3.62 0.09
C TYR A 411 -11.06 -4.22 1.31
N PHE A 412 -12.38 -4.06 1.47
CA PHE A 412 -13.20 -4.79 2.42
C PHE A 412 -14.05 -5.88 1.77
N GLU A 413 -14.25 -5.87 0.46
CA GLU A 413 -14.95 -6.96 -0.23
C GLU A 413 -14.22 -8.29 -0.03
N LEU A 414 -14.96 -9.40 0.02
CA LEU A 414 -14.43 -10.75 0.29
C LEU A 414 -13.71 -10.89 1.64
N GLN A 415 -13.81 -9.89 2.51
CA GLN A 415 -13.33 -9.97 3.89
C GLN A 415 -14.44 -10.43 4.83
N ARG A 416 -14.01 -11.09 5.91
CA ARG A 416 -14.90 -11.43 7.01
C ARG A 416 -15.00 -10.26 7.97
N ALA A 417 -16.20 -9.67 8.08
CA ALA A 417 -16.53 -8.72 9.13
C ALA A 417 -17.14 -9.45 10.33
N LEU A 418 -16.75 -9.05 11.53
CA LEU A 418 -17.36 -9.47 12.78
C LEU A 418 -18.35 -8.40 13.23
N ILE A 419 -19.65 -8.65 13.02
CA ILE A 419 -20.73 -7.74 13.41
C ILE A 419 -20.94 -7.88 14.93
N ALA A 420 -20.72 -6.80 15.66
CA ALA A 420 -20.85 -6.75 17.10
C ALA A 420 -22.34 -6.57 17.52
N ASN A 421 -23.10 -7.64 17.38
CA ASN A 421 -24.52 -7.70 17.76
C ASN A 421 -24.68 -8.01 19.25
N VAL A 422 -25.79 -7.57 19.85
CA VAL A 422 -26.17 -7.89 21.22
C VAL A 422 -26.39 -9.39 21.39
N GLY A 423 -25.62 -10.01 22.26
CA GLY A 423 -25.75 -11.42 22.63
C GLY A 423 -24.92 -12.40 21.80
N GLN A 424 -24.90 -12.32 20.48
CA GLN A 424 -24.07 -13.19 19.65
C GLN A 424 -23.46 -12.43 18.48
N PRO A 425 -22.11 -12.38 18.36
CA PRO A 425 -21.47 -11.81 17.18
C PRO A 425 -21.82 -12.61 15.93
N VAL A 426 -21.94 -11.90 14.80
CA VAL A 426 -22.20 -12.51 13.50
C VAL A 426 -20.99 -12.33 12.62
N GLY A 427 -20.36 -13.45 12.22
CA GLY A 427 -19.37 -13.41 11.14
C GLY A 427 -20.10 -13.26 9.80
N PHE A 428 -19.76 -12.24 9.05
CA PHE A 428 -20.37 -11.94 7.75
C PHE A 428 -19.26 -11.74 6.71
N GLU A 429 -19.36 -12.46 5.58
CA GLU A 429 -18.50 -12.25 4.44
C GLU A 429 -19.06 -11.10 3.60
N ILE A 430 -18.26 -10.04 3.44
CA ILE A 430 -18.65 -8.87 2.67
C ILE A 430 -18.69 -9.25 1.20
N PRO A 431 -19.84 -9.12 0.50
CA PRO A 431 -19.96 -9.54 -0.88
C PRO A 431 -19.07 -8.71 -1.81
N GLU A 432 -18.66 -9.31 -2.93
CA GLU A 432 -17.98 -8.63 -4.04
C GLU A 432 -18.99 -7.86 -4.90
N THR A 433 -18.51 -6.80 -5.55
CA THR A 433 -19.26 -6.11 -6.61
C THR A 433 -18.97 -6.74 -7.97
N PRO A 434 -19.95 -6.75 -8.91
CA PRO A 434 -19.75 -7.31 -10.24
C PRO A 434 -18.78 -6.44 -11.08
N ALA A 435 -18.13 -7.05 -12.09
CA ALA A 435 -17.20 -6.36 -12.97
C ALA A 435 -17.79 -5.14 -13.69
N SER A 436 -19.10 -5.09 -13.89
CA SER A 436 -19.82 -3.97 -14.49
C SER A 436 -19.88 -2.72 -13.58
N TYR A 437 -19.68 -2.90 -12.27
CA TYR A 437 -19.63 -1.80 -11.31
C TYR A 437 -18.34 -0.99 -11.49
N SER A 438 -17.21 -1.64 -11.64
CA SER A 438 -15.89 -1.01 -11.80
C SER A 438 -15.51 -0.92 -13.28
N LEU A 439 -16.16 0.01 -13.98
CA LEU A 439 -15.98 0.19 -15.42
C LEU A 439 -15.01 1.36 -15.72
N LYS A 440 -13.99 1.10 -16.56
CA LYS A 440 -13.19 2.12 -17.24
C LYS A 440 -13.68 2.24 -18.68
N LYS A 441 -14.35 3.36 -18.99
CA LYS A 441 -14.87 3.63 -20.33
C LYS A 441 -14.06 4.72 -21.01
N ARG A 442 -13.51 4.41 -22.18
CA ARG A 442 -12.71 5.33 -22.99
C ARG A 442 -13.42 5.60 -24.31
N VAL A 443 -13.65 6.86 -24.62
CA VAL A 443 -14.26 7.30 -25.88
C VAL A 443 -13.29 8.25 -26.55
N GLY A 444 -12.99 7.99 -27.83
CA GLY A 444 -12.11 8.83 -28.64
C GLY A 444 -12.71 9.15 -30.01
N THR A 445 -12.65 10.42 -30.40
CA THR A 445 -13.01 10.88 -31.75
C THR A 445 -11.79 11.57 -32.33
N PHE A 446 -11.25 10.98 -33.38
CA PHE A 446 -9.98 11.39 -33.96
C PHE A 446 -10.10 11.64 -35.46
N GLN A 447 -9.21 12.45 -35.97
CA GLN A 447 -8.94 12.67 -37.39
C GLN A 447 -7.51 12.21 -37.69
N LEU A 448 -7.35 11.35 -38.68
CA LEU A 448 -6.05 10.99 -39.22
C LEU A 448 -5.70 11.99 -40.34
N LEU A 449 -4.52 12.58 -40.26
CA LEU A 449 -4.02 13.48 -41.29
C LEU A 449 -3.22 12.73 -42.36
N ASP A 450 -3.02 13.35 -43.50
CA ASP A 450 -2.31 12.76 -44.65
C ASP A 450 -0.83 12.43 -44.38
N ASP A 451 -0.23 13.14 -43.42
CA ASP A 451 1.14 12.90 -42.93
C ASP A 451 1.25 11.76 -41.91
N GLY A 452 0.14 11.14 -41.52
CA GLY A 452 0.07 10.08 -40.52
C GLY A 452 -0.09 10.56 -39.09
N THR A 453 -0.26 11.87 -38.86
CA THR A 453 -0.59 12.42 -37.54
C THR A 453 -2.03 12.10 -37.18
N LEU A 454 -2.28 11.70 -35.95
CA LEU A 454 -3.62 11.54 -35.37
C LEU A 454 -3.91 12.69 -34.42
N GLU A 455 -5.03 13.38 -34.60
CA GLU A 455 -5.45 14.42 -33.67
C GLU A 455 -6.94 14.28 -33.32
N GLY A 456 -7.33 14.74 -32.16
CA GLY A 456 -8.72 14.66 -31.72
C GLY A 456 -8.92 14.77 -30.24
N GLU A 457 -10.06 14.25 -29.79
CA GLU A 457 -10.49 14.35 -28.39
C GLU A 457 -10.65 12.97 -27.77
N ALA A 458 -10.26 12.86 -26.49
CA ALA A 458 -10.44 11.68 -25.68
C ALA A 458 -11.18 12.01 -24.39
N ARG A 459 -12.09 11.13 -23.97
CA ARG A 459 -12.80 11.17 -22.70
C ARG A 459 -12.74 9.80 -22.04
N ILE A 460 -12.29 9.76 -20.79
CA ILE A 460 -12.13 8.53 -20.00
C ILE A 460 -12.95 8.68 -18.73
N GLU A 461 -13.91 7.78 -18.54
CA GLU A 461 -14.78 7.71 -17.37
C GLU A 461 -14.37 6.52 -16.51
N TYR A 462 -14.18 6.75 -15.22
CA TYR A 462 -13.84 5.75 -14.23
C TYR A 462 -14.98 5.63 -13.22
N LEU A 463 -15.66 4.48 -13.22
CA LEU A 463 -16.79 4.16 -12.37
C LEU A 463 -16.37 3.20 -11.25
N GLY A 464 -17.16 3.15 -10.18
CA GLY A 464 -16.97 2.21 -9.06
C GLY A 464 -15.59 2.34 -8.43
N HIS A 465 -14.95 1.21 -8.17
CA HIS A 465 -13.64 1.18 -7.50
C HIS A 465 -12.51 1.83 -8.29
N TRP A 466 -12.61 1.88 -9.64
CA TRP A 466 -11.67 2.67 -10.45
C TRP A 466 -11.73 4.18 -10.10
N GLY A 467 -12.96 4.71 -10.02
CA GLY A 467 -13.17 6.12 -9.65
C GLY A 467 -12.75 6.41 -8.21
N GLN A 468 -13.05 5.49 -7.29
CA GLN A 468 -12.63 5.58 -5.90
C GLN A 468 -11.09 5.63 -5.78
N THR A 469 -10.37 4.69 -6.40
CA THR A 469 -8.91 4.61 -6.35
C THR A 469 -8.25 5.88 -6.88
N LEU A 470 -8.76 6.43 -8.00
CA LEU A 470 -8.20 7.66 -8.55
C LEU A 470 -8.45 8.87 -7.67
N ARG A 471 -9.65 8.99 -7.07
CA ARG A 471 -9.92 10.08 -6.12
C ARG A 471 -8.98 10.04 -4.91
N GLU A 472 -8.77 8.84 -4.37
CA GLU A 472 -7.87 8.62 -3.24
C GLU A 472 -6.41 8.98 -3.60
N GLN A 473 -5.94 8.59 -4.80
CA GLN A 473 -4.59 8.90 -5.27
C GLN A 473 -4.38 10.39 -5.55
N ASP A 474 -5.41 11.06 -6.04
CA ASP A 474 -5.33 12.44 -6.53
C ASP A 474 -5.71 13.48 -5.47
N ASP A 475 -6.26 13.06 -4.32
CA ASP A 475 -6.79 13.98 -3.31
C ASP A 475 -5.72 14.94 -2.77
N GLU A 476 -4.51 14.44 -2.56
CA GLU A 476 -3.39 15.23 -2.04
C GLU A 476 -2.64 16.02 -3.13
N GLN A 477 -2.97 15.82 -4.40
CA GLN A 477 -2.30 16.46 -5.52
C GLN A 477 -2.95 17.81 -5.85
N SER A 478 -2.15 18.80 -6.22
CA SER A 478 -2.68 20.02 -6.79
C SER A 478 -3.28 19.78 -8.18
N PRO A 479 -4.23 20.61 -8.66
CA PRO A 479 -4.74 20.50 -10.04
C PRO A 479 -3.64 20.47 -11.10
N ALA A 480 -2.57 21.25 -10.90
CA ALA A 480 -1.43 21.31 -11.81
C ALA A 480 -0.61 20.01 -11.80
N ASP A 481 -0.42 19.38 -10.63
CA ASP A 481 0.30 18.12 -10.51
C ASP A 481 -0.47 16.96 -11.15
N ARG A 482 -1.80 16.93 -10.99
CA ARG A 482 -2.67 15.94 -11.66
C ARG A 482 -2.62 16.07 -13.18
N GLU A 483 -2.72 17.31 -13.69
CA GLU A 483 -2.57 17.58 -15.13
C GLU A 483 -1.21 17.15 -15.63
N LYS A 484 -0.14 17.48 -14.90
CA LYS A 484 1.22 17.07 -15.23
C LYS A 484 1.36 15.55 -15.27
N ALA A 485 0.85 14.83 -14.25
CA ALA A 485 0.90 13.36 -14.19
C ALA A 485 0.20 12.72 -15.39
N LEU A 486 -0.98 13.24 -15.79
CA LEU A 486 -1.69 12.75 -16.97
C LEU A 486 -0.89 13.04 -18.26
N ARG A 487 -0.28 14.21 -18.38
CA ARG A 487 0.57 14.59 -19.53
C ARG A 487 1.79 13.69 -19.63
N ASP A 488 2.49 13.47 -18.52
CA ASP A 488 3.68 12.61 -18.46
C ASP A 488 3.32 11.17 -18.88
N LEU A 489 2.22 10.61 -18.36
CA LEU A 489 1.73 9.27 -18.72
C LEU A 489 1.44 9.15 -20.22
N MET A 490 0.80 10.15 -20.82
CA MET A 490 0.46 10.12 -22.26
C MET A 490 1.69 10.31 -23.13
N THR A 491 2.65 11.16 -22.72
CA THR A 491 3.90 11.39 -23.45
C THR A 491 4.82 10.16 -23.41
N GLU A 492 4.84 9.44 -22.29
CA GLU A 492 5.54 8.15 -22.19
C GLU A 492 4.94 7.12 -23.15
N ARG A 493 3.62 7.07 -23.23
CA ARG A 493 2.89 6.14 -24.11
C ARG A 493 3.01 6.50 -25.60
N TRP A 494 2.96 7.79 -25.91
CA TRP A 494 3.03 8.32 -27.27
C TRP A 494 4.14 9.39 -27.36
N PRO A 495 5.38 8.99 -27.61
CA PRO A 495 6.48 9.94 -27.72
C PRO A 495 6.20 11.05 -28.74
N GLY A 496 6.38 12.30 -28.33
CA GLY A 496 6.07 13.48 -29.15
C GLY A 496 4.60 13.88 -29.19
N ALA A 497 3.73 13.25 -28.41
CA ALA A 497 2.34 13.68 -28.31
C ALA A 497 2.20 15.03 -27.59
N GLU A 498 1.32 15.85 -28.12
CA GLU A 498 0.95 17.16 -27.57
C GLU A 498 -0.47 17.06 -26.98
N LEU A 499 -0.62 17.36 -25.68
CA LEU A 499 -1.90 17.39 -25.00
C LEU A 499 -2.32 18.83 -24.70
N SER A 500 -3.59 19.12 -24.93
CA SER A 500 -4.24 20.40 -24.60
C SER A 500 -5.64 20.20 -24.05
N ASP A 501 -6.24 21.25 -23.50
CA ASP A 501 -7.60 21.24 -22.94
C ASP A 501 -7.83 20.11 -21.92
N ILE A 502 -6.81 19.80 -21.09
CA ILE A 502 -6.90 18.76 -20.08
C ILE A 502 -7.91 19.20 -19.01
N ARG A 503 -8.87 18.32 -18.70
CA ARG A 503 -9.86 18.51 -17.63
C ARG A 503 -9.99 17.24 -16.80
N ILE A 504 -9.98 17.43 -15.50
CA ILE A 504 -10.25 16.38 -14.51
C ILE A 504 -11.52 16.77 -13.77
N GLU A 505 -12.58 15.96 -13.88
CA GLU A 505 -13.93 16.32 -13.44
C GLU A 505 -14.40 15.36 -12.32
N ASN A 506 -15.32 15.85 -11.49
CA ASN A 506 -16.04 15.08 -10.47
C ASN A 506 -15.15 14.51 -9.35
N MET A 507 -14.07 15.18 -8.99
CA MET A 507 -13.23 14.80 -7.85
C MET A 507 -14.04 14.65 -6.56
N SER A 508 -14.90 15.62 -6.25
CA SER A 508 -15.74 15.68 -5.04
C SER A 508 -17.18 15.19 -5.25
N ASP A 509 -17.64 15.02 -6.49
CA ASP A 509 -18.99 14.52 -6.78
C ASP A 509 -18.98 12.99 -6.94
N LEU A 510 -19.14 12.29 -5.83
CA LEU A 510 -19.08 10.82 -5.78
C LEU A 510 -20.26 10.12 -6.47
N SER A 511 -21.33 10.86 -6.82
CA SER A 511 -22.47 10.32 -7.57
C SER A 511 -22.20 10.20 -9.07
N LYS A 512 -21.09 10.78 -9.54
CA LYS A 512 -20.69 10.77 -10.94
C LYS A 512 -19.37 10.03 -11.15
N PRO A 513 -19.09 9.54 -12.37
CA PRO A 513 -17.79 9.00 -12.71
C PRO A 513 -16.68 10.03 -12.48
N TYR A 514 -15.50 9.59 -12.04
CA TYR A 514 -14.28 10.38 -12.17
C TYR A 514 -13.91 10.46 -13.66
N VAL A 515 -13.59 11.64 -14.18
CA VAL A 515 -13.43 11.83 -15.63
C VAL A 515 -12.14 12.55 -15.94
N ASN A 516 -11.38 11.99 -16.90
CA ASN A 516 -10.28 12.65 -17.58
C ASN A 516 -10.69 12.94 -19.02
N SER A 517 -10.57 14.18 -19.49
CA SER A 517 -10.77 14.54 -20.89
C SER A 517 -9.63 15.45 -21.38
N TYR A 518 -9.26 15.29 -22.64
CA TYR A 518 -8.18 16.05 -23.25
C TYR A 518 -8.26 16.04 -24.76
N LYS A 519 -7.67 17.05 -25.40
CA LYS A 519 -7.31 17.01 -26.81
C LYS A 519 -5.89 16.50 -26.97
N VAL A 520 -5.64 15.74 -28.01
CA VAL A 520 -4.33 15.18 -28.28
C VAL A 520 -3.98 15.26 -29.75
N ARG A 521 -2.72 15.53 -30.04
CA ARG A 521 -2.08 15.44 -31.34
C ARG A 521 -0.90 14.49 -31.22
N ILE A 522 -0.88 13.43 -32.06
CA ILE A 522 0.12 12.34 -32.02
C ILE A 522 0.81 12.28 -33.38
N PRO A 523 1.96 12.96 -33.58
CA PRO A 523 2.72 12.87 -34.80
C PRO A 523 3.20 11.46 -35.07
N GLY A 524 3.14 11.02 -36.34
CA GLY A 524 3.61 9.68 -36.72
C GLY A 524 2.80 8.52 -36.16
N PHE A 525 1.55 8.76 -35.75
CA PHE A 525 0.66 7.70 -35.25
C PHE A 525 0.46 6.59 -36.28
N ALA A 526 0.19 6.95 -37.55
CA ALA A 526 0.15 6.03 -38.68
C ALA A 526 1.47 6.04 -39.44
N GLN A 527 1.95 4.86 -39.80
CA GLN A 527 3.16 4.71 -40.61
C GLN A 527 2.80 4.86 -42.09
N ARG A 528 3.46 5.77 -42.78
CA ARG A 528 3.26 5.98 -44.23
C ARG A 528 4.11 5.02 -45.05
N ALA A 529 3.50 4.35 -46.02
CA ALA A 529 4.12 3.45 -46.97
C ALA A 529 3.59 3.73 -48.39
N GLY A 530 4.19 4.74 -49.04
CA GLY A 530 3.73 5.23 -50.33
C GLY A 530 2.34 5.91 -50.24
N GLN A 531 1.36 5.33 -50.94
CA GLN A 531 -0.05 5.78 -50.90
C GLN A 531 -0.88 5.10 -49.77
N ARG A 532 -0.22 4.38 -48.86
CA ARG A 532 -0.87 3.67 -47.78
C ARG A 532 -0.49 4.28 -46.46
N LEU A 533 -1.44 4.28 -45.51
CA LEU A 533 -1.20 4.53 -44.10
C LEU A 533 -1.53 3.26 -43.33
N ILE A 534 -0.64 2.84 -42.43
CA ILE A 534 -0.79 1.69 -41.56
C ILE A 534 -0.97 2.20 -40.14
N LEU A 535 -2.09 1.90 -39.52
CA LEU A 535 -2.41 2.37 -38.17
C LEU A 535 -3.00 1.31 -37.29
N GLN A 536 -2.86 1.47 -35.99
CA GLN A 536 -3.48 0.65 -34.95
C GLN A 536 -4.78 1.34 -34.50
N PRO A 537 -5.99 0.80 -34.79
CA PRO A 537 -7.25 1.44 -34.42
C PRO A 537 -7.50 1.48 -32.91
N ALA A 538 -6.90 0.57 -32.16
CA ALA A 538 -6.92 0.51 -30.70
C ALA A 538 -6.06 1.64 -30.09
N VAL A 539 -6.44 2.90 -30.33
CA VAL A 539 -5.67 4.10 -29.95
C VAL A 539 -5.27 4.07 -28.48
N PHE A 540 -6.22 3.74 -27.60
CA PHE A 540 -5.98 3.70 -26.16
C PHE A 540 -5.07 2.55 -25.69
N GLN A 541 -4.75 1.59 -26.57
CA GLN A 541 -3.87 0.47 -26.27
C GLN A 541 -2.48 0.59 -26.91
N LYS A 542 -2.30 1.58 -27.81
CA LYS A 542 -1.01 1.81 -28.44
C LYS A 542 0.02 2.29 -27.43
N GLY A 543 1.16 1.60 -27.36
CA GLY A 543 2.22 1.91 -26.40
C GLY A 543 1.98 1.39 -24.97
N VAL A 544 0.90 0.64 -24.72
CA VAL A 544 0.67 -0.03 -23.45
C VAL A 544 1.58 -1.26 -23.34
N ALA A 545 2.34 -1.38 -22.25
CA ALA A 545 3.17 -2.54 -22.00
C ALA A 545 2.32 -3.81 -21.80
N GLN A 546 2.86 -4.96 -22.19
CA GLN A 546 2.19 -6.24 -21.96
C GLN A 546 2.14 -6.57 -20.48
N THR A 547 0.96 -6.75 -19.94
CA THR A 547 0.74 -7.25 -18.57
C THR A 547 1.19 -8.72 -18.50
N PHE A 548 1.84 -9.13 -17.41
CA PHE A 548 2.37 -10.48 -17.18
C PHE A 548 3.41 -10.92 -18.24
N ALA A 549 4.40 -10.07 -18.51
CA ALA A 549 5.47 -10.36 -19.44
C ALA A 549 6.41 -11.50 -18.96
N ALA A 550 6.60 -11.66 -17.63
CA ALA A 550 7.46 -12.69 -17.06
C ALA A 550 7.00 -14.12 -17.42
N ALA A 551 7.95 -15.01 -17.71
CA ALA A 551 7.63 -16.40 -18.07
C ALA A 551 7.14 -17.21 -16.86
N GLN A 552 7.62 -16.90 -15.67
CA GLN A 552 7.29 -17.58 -14.42
C GLN A 552 6.96 -16.56 -13.33
N ARG A 553 6.26 -17.02 -12.31
CA ARG A 553 5.84 -16.23 -11.16
C ARG A 553 6.02 -17.03 -9.89
N THR A 554 6.46 -16.37 -8.84
CA THR A 554 6.67 -16.97 -7.51
C THR A 554 5.54 -16.68 -6.54
N THR A 555 4.88 -15.52 -6.67
CA THR A 555 3.77 -15.13 -5.80
C THR A 555 2.42 -15.50 -6.41
N GLN A 556 1.42 -15.70 -5.57
CA GLN A 556 0.03 -15.82 -6.00
C GLN A 556 -0.41 -14.54 -6.72
N LEU A 557 -1.42 -14.64 -7.57
CA LEU A 557 -2.04 -13.50 -8.22
C LEU A 557 -3.15 -12.94 -7.32
N HIS A 558 -3.24 -11.63 -7.20
CA HIS A 558 -4.29 -10.95 -6.45
C HIS A 558 -4.88 -9.81 -7.27
N PHE A 559 -6.11 -9.99 -7.74
CA PHE A 559 -6.86 -8.90 -8.35
C PHE A 559 -7.68 -8.18 -7.28
N PRO A 560 -7.54 -6.85 -7.16
CA PRO A 560 -8.20 -6.09 -6.09
C PRO A 560 -9.72 -6.16 -6.19
N PHE A 561 -10.29 -6.07 -7.37
CA PHE A 561 -11.73 -6.13 -7.63
C PHE A 561 -12.01 -6.66 -9.04
N ALA A 562 -13.24 -7.12 -9.28
CA ALA A 562 -13.74 -7.41 -10.62
C ALA A 562 -13.88 -6.11 -11.41
N PHE A 563 -13.50 -6.11 -12.69
CA PHE A 563 -13.54 -4.88 -13.48
C PHE A 563 -13.82 -5.13 -14.96
N SER A 564 -14.25 -4.05 -15.62
CA SER A 564 -14.44 -4.01 -17.07
C SER A 564 -13.76 -2.79 -17.68
N GLU A 565 -13.34 -2.94 -18.93
CA GLU A 565 -12.85 -1.86 -19.76
C GLU A 565 -13.62 -1.82 -21.09
N HIS A 566 -14.08 -0.65 -21.49
CA HIS A 566 -14.74 -0.44 -22.76
C HIS A 566 -14.07 0.71 -23.50
N ASP A 567 -13.62 0.45 -24.74
CA ASP A 567 -13.08 1.47 -25.64
C ASP A 567 -14.02 1.62 -26.84
N ASP A 568 -14.36 2.85 -27.16
CA ASP A 568 -15.08 3.23 -28.37
C ASP A 568 -14.28 4.32 -29.08
N VAL A 569 -13.74 4.01 -30.26
CA VAL A 569 -12.88 4.90 -31.03
C VAL A 569 -13.47 5.12 -32.41
N THR A 570 -13.58 6.35 -32.80
CA THR A 570 -13.95 6.76 -34.17
C THR A 570 -12.77 7.51 -34.79
N ILE A 571 -12.31 7.07 -35.97
CA ILE A 571 -11.21 7.71 -36.71
C ILE A 571 -11.73 8.12 -38.08
N THR A 572 -11.72 9.41 -38.35
CA THR A 572 -11.99 9.98 -39.69
C THR A 572 -10.70 9.96 -40.50
N LEU A 573 -10.72 9.35 -41.66
CA LEU A 573 -9.60 9.28 -42.59
C LEU A 573 -9.43 10.56 -43.41
N PRO A 574 -8.22 10.83 -43.94
CA PRO A 574 -7.98 11.93 -44.84
C PRO A 574 -8.82 11.78 -46.12
N GLU A 575 -9.08 12.86 -46.79
CA GLU A 575 -9.83 12.87 -48.05
C GLU A 575 -9.19 11.93 -49.10
N GLY A 576 -10.03 11.13 -49.74
CA GLY A 576 -9.61 10.14 -50.74
C GLY A 576 -9.04 8.86 -50.17
N TYR A 577 -8.99 8.66 -48.84
CA TYR A 577 -8.56 7.41 -48.24
C TYR A 577 -9.74 6.52 -47.86
N SER A 578 -9.57 5.24 -48.01
CA SER A 578 -10.51 4.22 -47.53
C SER A 578 -9.77 3.00 -46.92
N MET A 579 -10.40 2.34 -45.97
CA MET A 579 -9.86 1.13 -45.36
C MET A 579 -10.07 -0.04 -46.30
N GLN A 580 -9.02 -0.83 -46.56
CA GLN A 580 -9.16 -2.14 -47.16
C GLN A 580 -9.82 -3.09 -46.17
N GLU A 581 -10.76 -3.92 -46.64
CA GLU A 581 -11.41 -4.92 -45.82
C GLU A 581 -10.36 -5.87 -45.22
N ALA A 582 -10.27 -5.92 -43.89
CA ALA A 582 -9.39 -6.82 -43.19
C ALA A 582 -10.18 -7.58 -42.12
N ALA A 583 -9.88 -8.84 -41.92
CA ALA A 583 -10.45 -9.61 -40.82
C ALA A 583 -9.95 -9.01 -39.50
N GLY A 584 -10.86 -8.48 -38.70
CA GLY A 584 -10.54 -7.98 -37.36
C GLY A 584 -10.12 -9.08 -36.39
N PRO A 585 -9.55 -8.70 -35.23
CA PRO A 585 -9.21 -9.68 -34.19
C PRO A 585 -10.45 -10.39 -33.67
N LYS A 586 -10.28 -11.66 -33.26
CA LYS A 586 -11.38 -12.51 -32.78
C LYS A 586 -11.60 -12.31 -31.25
N PRO A 587 -12.83 -12.53 -30.76
CA PRO A 587 -13.11 -12.62 -29.34
C PRO A 587 -12.28 -13.72 -28.65
N ILE A 588 -11.89 -13.46 -27.39
CA ILE A 588 -11.14 -14.38 -26.54
C ILE A 588 -11.94 -14.61 -25.26
N ASN A 589 -12.17 -15.88 -24.91
CA ASN A 589 -12.80 -16.29 -23.67
C ASN A 589 -11.86 -17.27 -22.94
N ALA A 590 -11.43 -16.88 -21.76
CA ALA A 590 -10.52 -17.66 -20.91
C ALA A 590 -11.14 -18.00 -19.55
N GLY A 591 -12.46 -18.16 -19.47
CA GLY A 591 -13.17 -18.42 -18.22
C GLY A 591 -13.28 -17.18 -17.33
N ALA A 592 -12.22 -16.83 -16.61
CA ALA A 592 -12.22 -15.64 -15.74
C ALA A 592 -12.16 -14.30 -16.52
N GLY A 593 -11.68 -14.30 -17.75
CA GLY A 593 -11.54 -13.12 -18.61
C GLY A 593 -12.28 -13.27 -19.95
N LEU A 594 -12.98 -12.22 -20.33
CA LEU A 594 -13.65 -12.10 -21.63
C LEU A 594 -13.13 -10.86 -22.37
N TYR A 595 -12.74 -11.02 -23.63
CA TYR A 595 -12.30 -9.93 -24.48
C TYR A 595 -13.05 -9.98 -25.83
N THR A 596 -13.64 -8.87 -26.23
CA THR A 596 -14.45 -8.78 -27.46
C THR A 596 -14.07 -7.51 -28.23
N PRO A 597 -13.20 -7.59 -29.23
CA PRO A 597 -12.88 -6.48 -30.14
C PRO A 597 -13.87 -6.44 -31.31
N SER A 598 -14.03 -5.26 -31.92
CA SER A 598 -14.77 -5.06 -33.16
C SER A 598 -14.15 -3.94 -33.97
N ILE A 599 -13.99 -4.13 -35.27
CA ILE A 599 -13.54 -3.12 -36.21
C ILE A 599 -14.54 -3.09 -37.37
N SER A 600 -14.93 -1.88 -37.78
CA SER A 600 -15.74 -1.66 -38.98
C SER A 600 -15.32 -0.38 -39.67
N ALA A 601 -15.54 -0.30 -40.98
CA ALA A 601 -15.34 0.93 -41.75
C ALA A 601 -16.57 1.25 -42.58
N SER A 602 -16.86 2.56 -42.69
CA SER A 602 -17.95 3.06 -43.54
C SER A 602 -17.48 4.38 -44.15
N GLY A 603 -17.28 4.39 -45.47
CA GLY A 603 -16.71 5.54 -46.20
C GLY A 603 -15.31 5.87 -45.67
N SER A 604 -15.13 7.13 -45.25
CA SER A 604 -13.89 7.63 -44.65
C SER A 604 -13.81 7.44 -43.13
N THR A 605 -14.65 6.62 -42.50
CA THR A 605 -14.68 6.47 -41.05
C THR A 605 -14.39 5.05 -40.64
N ILE A 606 -13.43 4.88 -39.73
CA ILE A 606 -13.15 3.63 -39.03
C ILE A 606 -13.77 3.72 -37.63
N LYS A 607 -14.50 2.69 -37.24
CA LYS A 607 -14.99 2.48 -35.87
C LYS A 607 -14.31 1.27 -35.26
N TYR A 608 -13.71 1.46 -34.11
CA TYR A 608 -13.14 0.39 -33.29
C TYR A 608 -13.84 0.35 -31.95
N SER A 609 -14.21 -0.83 -31.50
CA SER A 609 -14.63 -1.00 -30.10
C SER A 609 -13.94 -2.20 -29.48
N ARG A 610 -13.72 -2.12 -28.18
CA ARG A 610 -13.10 -3.15 -27.36
C ARG A 610 -13.85 -3.25 -26.05
N LYS A 611 -14.21 -4.47 -25.68
CA LYS A 611 -14.77 -4.76 -24.36
C LYS A 611 -13.95 -5.85 -23.71
N MET A 612 -13.51 -5.61 -22.51
CA MET A 612 -12.77 -6.57 -21.68
C MET A 612 -13.43 -6.61 -20.30
N SER A 613 -13.55 -7.79 -19.72
CA SER A 613 -13.98 -7.97 -18.35
C SER A 613 -13.17 -9.06 -17.65
N LEU A 614 -12.81 -8.80 -16.40
CA LEU A 614 -12.29 -9.77 -15.46
C LEU A 614 -13.36 -9.94 -14.36
N ALA A 615 -14.05 -11.07 -14.40
CA ALA A 615 -15.27 -11.26 -13.61
C ALA A 615 -15.03 -11.76 -12.19
N THR A 616 -13.83 -12.23 -11.88
CA THR A 616 -13.53 -12.86 -10.60
C THR A 616 -12.37 -12.17 -9.92
N PRO A 617 -12.61 -11.37 -8.88
CA PRO A 617 -11.55 -10.81 -8.03
C PRO A 617 -11.01 -11.89 -7.08
N GLY A 618 -9.94 -11.55 -6.37
CA GLY A 618 -9.40 -12.42 -5.32
C GLY A 618 -8.04 -13.01 -5.66
N VAL A 619 -7.71 -14.10 -4.97
CA VAL A 619 -6.38 -14.70 -5.02
C VAL A 619 -6.38 -15.99 -5.83
N TYR A 620 -5.51 -16.06 -6.82
CA TYR A 620 -5.34 -17.23 -7.68
C TYR A 620 -4.00 -17.92 -7.41
N ALA A 621 -4.03 -19.24 -7.40
CA ALA A 621 -2.81 -20.03 -7.30
C ALA A 621 -1.84 -19.74 -8.47
N THR A 622 -0.55 -19.88 -8.22
CA THR A 622 0.49 -19.69 -9.25
C THR A 622 0.33 -20.61 -10.44
N THR A 623 -0.33 -21.77 -10.28
CA THR A 623 -0.67 -22.70 -11.37
C THR A 623 -1.61 -22.10 -12.41
N LEU A 624 -2.39 -21.07 -12.07
CA LEU A 624 -3.29 -20.36 -12.98
C LEU A 624 -2.59 -19.21 -13.72
N TYR A 625 -1.33 -18.93 -13.40
CA TYR A 625 -0.58 -17.88 -14.08
C TYR A 625 -0.41 -18.13 -15.58
N GLY A 626 -0.07 -19.35 -15.99
CA GLY A 626 0.11 -19.70 -17.41
C GLY A 626 -1.12 -19.39 -18.26
N PRO A 627 -2.30 -19.91 -17.94
CA PRO A 627 -3.55 -19.58 -18.64
C PRO A 627 -3.88 -18.09 -18.66
N LEU A 628 -3.71 -17.39 -17.54
CA LEU A 628 -3.98 -15.97 -17.44
C LEU A 628 -2.99 -15.15 -18.29
N ARG A 629 -1.71 -15.46 -18.22
CA ARG A 629 -0.67 -14.85 -19.07
C ARG A 629 -1.00 -15.01 -20.55
N THR A 630 -1.43 -16.21 -20.96
CA THR A 630 -1.84 -16.47 -22.35
C THR A 630 -3.04 -15.63 -22.77
N PHE A 631 -4.01 -15.41 -21.87
CA PHE A 631 -5.14 -14.52 -22.13
C PHE A 631 -4.67 -13.07 -22.37
N TYR A 632 -3.87 -12.51 -21.46
CA TYR A 632 -3.36 -11.15 -21.59
C TYR A 632 -2.42 -10.97 -22.79
N GLU A 633 -1.58 -11.96 -23.11
CA GLU A 633 -0.73 -11.96 -24.30
C GLU A 633 -1.57 -11.97 -25.59
N SER A 634 -2.61 -12.80 -25.63
CA SER A 634 -3.52 -12.88 -26.78
C SER A 634 -4.31 -11.58 -26.97
N MET A 635 -4.76 -10.98 -25.89
CA MET A 635 -5.43 -9.68 -25.88
C MET A 635 -4.49 -8.57 -26.37
N HIS A 636 -3.26 -8.52 -25.84
CA HIS A 636 -2.25 -7.54 -26.26
C HIS A 636 -1.93 -7.64 -27.77
N LYS A 637 -1.79 -8.87 -28.30
CA LYS A 637 -1.62 -9.11 -29.74
C LYS A 637 -2.83 -8.63 -30.55
N ALA A 638 -4.04 -8.88 -30.04
CA ALA A 638 -5.27 -8.43 -30.68
C ALA A 638 -5.40 -6.89 -30.68
N ASP A 639 -5.03 -6.24 -29.58
CA ASP A 639 -5.00 -4.78 -29.46
C ASP A 639 -3.92 -4.14 -30.37
N ALA A 640 -2.81 -4.84 -30.63
CA ALA A 640 -1.76 -4.40 -31.56
C ALA A 640 -2.11 -4.60 -33.04
N HIS A 641 -3.31 -5.11 -33.35
CA HIS A 641 -3.77 -5.29 -34.72
C HIS A 641 -3.73 -3.97 -35.50
N THR A 642 -3.20 -4.00 -36.73
CA THR A 642 -3.11 -2.85 -37.61
C THR A 642 -4.04 -2.98 -38.81
N VAL A 643 -4.56 -1.86 -39.29
CA VAL A 643 -5.32 -1.76 -40.54
C VAL A 643 -4.55 -0.92 -41.55
N ILE A 644 -4.81 -1.22 -42.82
CA ILE A 644 -4.24 -0.48 -43.95
C ILE A 644 -5.33 0.38 -44.57
N VAL A 645 -5.07 1.65 -44.69
CA VAL A 645 -5.89 2.58 -45.45
C VAL A 645 -5.13 3.01 -46.68
N THR A 646 -5.80 3.04 -47.85
CA THR A 646 -5.18 3.32 -49.12
C THR A 646 -5.86 4.54 -49.75
N ARG A 647 -5.07 5.41 -50.36
CA ARG A 647 -5.62 6.50 -51.16
C ARG A 647 -6.26 5.96 -52.40
N THR A 648 -7.54 6.17 -52.56
CA THR A 648 -8.27 5.84 -53.77
C THR A 648 -7.90 6.88 -54.83
N THR A 649 -7.11 6.48 -55.81
CA THR A 649 -6.94 7.30 -57.01
C THR A 649 -8.32 7.41 -57.65
N ALA A 650 -8.84 8.65 -57.81
CA ALA A 650 -10.02 8.87 -58.65
C ALA A 650 -9.75 8.28 -60.03
N PRO A 651 -10.70 7.53 -60.63
CA PRO A 651 -10.53 6.93 -61.92
C PRO A 651 -10.26 7.99 -63.02
#